data_f1f069d0bca41af726a72b51fc7d8404
#
_entry.id   f1f069d0bca41af726a72b51fc7d8404
#
_cell.length_a   1.000
_cell.length_b   1.000
_cell.length_c   1.000
_cell.angle_alpha   90.00
_cell.angle_beta   90.00
_cell.angle_gamma   90.00
#
_symmetry.space_group_name_H-M   'P 1'
#
loop_
_entity.id
_entity.type
_entity.pdbx_description
1 polymer ?
#
loop_
_entity_poly.entity_id
_entity_poly.type
_entity_poly.pdbx_seq_one_letter_code
_entity_poly.pdbx_strand_id
1 'polypeptide(L)'
;MIDSKYKKPGKLVKFRDRRCVVQPSNDNEVIVLKPLGGSDDEIISVFEPILQHFETIEDDEFEMPDVDDIDSFLTAKLLYDAARLSFRQVSGPFRCMGKLSFRPRSYQLVPLIMALKQETTRLLVADDVGVGKTIEAILILRELLERGSIQSFAILCPPHLCEQWQKELAEKLDIEAVIIRSSTVASLERKIIGDDTLNVFNYYPFQVISIDYVKNGSAKMPAFLKDVPELVIVDEAHTCTKNLDFKKISQSQQRYELLEKIAANDKQHLILLTATPHSGKDGEFKSLLGLVNKEFEKYNFLDLTTSEKRKVAGHFIQRKRKNILKWLDEETPFPKRTTEELPYQISSSSEYYKLYQDVLKFARGISTDGVTENKARIKYFAALSLLRGVMSSPAAGYEMLLKRKSKLSENEEIGDDEVRDNPIVERWDEQNDTEQIEIIDRAELSDTEWNTLNRLAQKALELTKIEKDEKVKLASEQIKIWVNKGQSPIVFCRFIATAHYVAKILKSVLPKEVDVRAITSELSDDERREKIDEMAKSPKRILVATDCLSEGINLQDKFNAILHYDLPWNPNRLEQREGRVDRYGQPGWIDKNGDHQNTIDVKVLFGEDNPMDVVVLKIIIEKIQKIQNTSGVSIALADDNRSVMDKVLKEVLLNPEKAQNKFSKQIRIDFGTSAELDELDVEITNEIEAAREKAESIRSIFAHESIMPEEVKKDLEEVDEAIGDTNTLQEFVISASKLLGGSVDIVKGGFLINKLNMDDWISSSLGSGDKFHVSFESPTPQGFKYIGRNHRYVEQLCHRLIANSLDKSKKNQKAARASVFSSDDVSTQTTLIQFRVRNVIREVNKKHEMVSEEMFLWGYEQTTEGINALSMEQCKKLLHSSNALDISKERQQIVFNKEIEHFQALHPDFIQVVQKRSEELVNAHTRFAKYIGAKRFEAVTPVLPPDILGVYVLIPNPKINK
;
A
#
# COMPACT_ATOMS: atom_id res chain seq x y z
N MET A 1 -2.23 37.75 -39.59
CA MET A 1 -2.98 36.99 -38.57
C MET A 1 -3.29 35.64 -39.20
N ILE A 2 -2.65 34.59 -38.72
CA ILE A 2 -3.04 33.21 -39.08
C ILE A 2 -4.44 33.01 -38.59
N ASP A 3 -5.28 32.43 -39.40
CA ASP A 3 -6.70 32.20 -39.15
C ASP A 3 -6.89 31.52 -37.79
N SER A 4 -7.67 32.03 -36.87
CA SER A 4 -7.99 31.46 -35.54
C SER A 4 -8.50 30.01 -35.62
N LYS A 5 -8.71 29.52 -36.81
CA LYS A 5 -9.09 28.18 -37.21
C LYS A 5 -8.13 27.08 -36.72
N TYR A 6 -6.79 27.34 -36.64
CA TYR A 6 -5.79 26.32 -36.21
C TYR A 6 -5.63 26.21 -34.69
N LYS A 7 -6.21 27.10 -33.92
CA LYS A 7 -6.09 27.12 -32.44
C LYS A 7 -7.20 26.36 -31.72
N LYS A 8 -8.12 25.77 -32.46
CA LYS A 8 -9.25 25.05 -31.85
C LYS A 8 -8.77 23.74 -31.21
N PRO A 9 -8.86 23.59 -29.86
CA PRO A 9 -8.47 22.36 -29.17
C PRO A 9 -9.16 21.12 -29.75
N GLY A 10 -8.41 20.03 -29.85
CA GLY A 10 -8.89 18.75 -30.40
C GLY A 10 -8.85 18.69 -31.94
N LYS A 11 -8.53 19.76 -32.66
CA LYS A 11 -8.41 19.74 -34.12
C LYS A 11 -7.17 18.94 -34.54
N LEU A 12 -7.30 18.18 -35.65
CA LEU A 12 -6.18 17.52 -36.29
C LEU A 12 -5.50 18.48 -37.28
N VAL A 13 -4.17 18.54 -37.21
CA VAL A 13 -3.31 19.36 -38.07
C VAL A 13 -2.06 18.61 -38.46
N LYS A 14 -1.48 18.97 -39.59
CA LYS A 14 -0.17 18.45 -40.01
C LYS A 14 0.90 19.50 -39.72
N PHE A 15 1.95 19.09 -38.99
CA PHE A 15 3.11 19.92 -38.65
C PHE A 15 4.40 19.13 -38.84
N ARG A 16 5.36 19.61 -39.60
CA ARG A 16 6.63 18.92 -39.89
C ARG A 16 6.41 17.48 -40.36
N ASP A 17 5.52 17.30 -41.32
CA ASP A 17 5.09 16.00 -41.86
C ASP A 17 4.52 15.00 -40.83
N ARG A 18 4.25 15.45 -39.61
CA ARG A 18 3.57 14.66 -38.56
C ARG A 18 2.14 15.14 -38.36
N ARG A 19 1.22 14.19 -38.19
CA ARG A 19 -0.16 14.46 -37.77
C ARG A 19 -0.14 14.78 -36.29
N CYS A 20 -0.76 15.90 -35.89
CA CYS A 20 -0.81 16.36 -34.52
C CYS A 20 -2.22 16.77 -34.10
N VAL A 21 -2.54 16.62 -32.82
CA VAL A 21 -3.77 17.11 -32.20
C VAL A 21 -3.46 18.39 -31.44
N VAL A 22 -4.19 19.47 -31.74
CA VAL A 22 -4.06 20.75 -31.06
C VAL A 22 -4.51 20.61 -29.61
N GLN A 23 -3.61 20.93 -28.68
CA GLN A 23 -3.88 20.95 -27.26
C GLN A 23 -4.26 22.37 -26.81
N PRO A 24 -5.00 22.53 -25.70
CA PRO A 24 -5.27 23.84 -25.14
C PRO A 24 -3.98 24.55 -24.72
N SER A 25 -3.93 25.88 -24.94
CA SER A 25 -2.82 26.72 -24.50
C SER A 25 -3.37 27.88 -23.66
N ASN A 26 -2.66 28.21 -22.56
CA ASN A 26 -2.94 29.38 -21.75
C ASN A 26 -2.35 30.67 -22.38
N ASP A 27 -1.45 30.52 -23.32
CA ASP A 27 -0.82 31.62 -24.05
C ASP A 27 -1.38 31.72 -25.47
N ASN A 28 -1.92 32.89 -25.81
CA ASN A 28 -2.52 33.15 -27.11
C ASN A 28 -1.48 33.14 -28.27
N GLU A 29 -0.20 33.26 -27.99
CA GLU A 29 0.88 33.24 -28.98
C GLU A 29 1.53 31.85 -29.13
N VAL A 30 1.13 30.87 -28.30
CA VAL A 30 1.68 29.51 -28.30
C VAL A 30 0.62 28.50 -28.77
N ILE A 31 0.95 27.71 -29.76
CA ILE A 31 0.18 26.54 -30.21
C ILE A 31 0.83 25.28 -29.64
N VAL A 32 0.07 24.52 -28.88
CA VAL A 32 0.54 23.26 -28.30
C VAL A 32 0.04 22.10 -29.14
N LEU A 33 0.95 21.29 -29.64
CA LEU A 33 0.71 20.18 -30.56
C LEU A 33 1.15 18.86 -29.94
N LYS A 34 0.25 17.88 -29.88
CA LYS A 34 0.57 16.50 -29.50
C LYS A 34 0.57 15.63 -30.75
N PRO A 35 1.69 14.98 -31.10
CA PRO A 35 1.72 14.08 -32.26
C PRO A 35 0.72 12.93 -32.11
N LEU A 36 0.08 12.57 -33.19
CA LEU A 36 -0.82 11.43 -33.26
C LEU A 36 -0.02 10.13 -33.04
N GLY A 37 -0.37 9.37 -32.00
CA GLY A 37 0.41 8.20 -31.59
C GLY A 37 1.74 8.53 -30.91
N GLY A 38 1.98 9.81 -30.51
CA GLY A 38 3.13 10.21 -29.70
C GLY A 38 2.85 10.20 -28.19
N SER A 39 3.93 10.12 -27.40
CA SER A 39 3.85 10.23 -25.94
C SER A 39 3.64 11.67 -25.48
N ASP A 40 3.32 11.85 -24.18
CA ASP A 40 3.20 13.18 -23.59
C ASP A 40 4.55 13.93 -23.60
N ASP A 41 5.69 13.21 -23.64
CA ASP A 41 7.03 13.78 -23.77
C ASP A 41 7.32 14.36 -25.15
N GLU A 42 6.51 14.02 -26.17
CA GLU A 42 6.65 14.52 -27.55
C GLU A 42 5.76 15.74 -27.84
N ILE A 43 5.10 16.30 -26.81
CA ILE A 43 4.31 17.52 -26.98
C ILE A 43 5.21 18.68 -27.37
N ILE A 44 4.82 19.38 -28.44
CA ILE A 44 5.57 20.49 -29.01
C ILE A 44 4.83 21.78 -28.76
N SER A 45 5.50 22.76 -28.15
CA SER A 45 4.99 24.13 -28.04
C SER A 45 5.60 25.00 -29.15
N VAL A 46 4.76 25.56 -30.02
CA VAL A 46 5.17 26.36 -31.17
C VAL A 46 4.78 27.80 -30.95
N PHE A 47 5.76 28.70 -30.99
CA PHE A 47 5.53 30.15 -30.87
C PHE A 47 5.05 30.71 -32.22
N GLU A 48 3.80 31.12 -32.30
CA GLU A 48 3.12 31.49 -33.54
C GLU A 48 3.81 32.61 -34.33
N PRO A 49 4.36 33.69 -33.71
CA PRO A 49 5.08 34.75 -34.44
C PRO A 49 6.28 34.25 -35.24
N ILE A 50 6.98 33.19 -34.76
CA ILE A 50 8.11 32.61 -35.47
C ILE A 50 7.62 31.68 -36.58
N LEU A 51 6.53 30.95 -36.34
CA LEU A 51 5.97 30.01 -37.31
C LEU A 51 5.66 30.63 -38.66
N GLN A 52 5.12 31.86 -38.67
CA GLN A 52 4.76 32.58 -39.89
C GLN A 52 5.91 32.82 -40.86
N HIS A 53 7.16 32.75 -40.37
CA HIS A 53 8.35 33.04 -41.15
C HIS A 53 9.07 31.78 -41.69
N PHE A 54 8.90 30.64 -41.05
CA PHE A 54 9.74 29.45 -41.33
C PHE A 54 8.96 28.17 -41.57
N GLU A 55 7.74 28.02 -41.10
CA GLU A 55 6.99 26.76 -41.12
C GLU A 55 5.48 27.02 -41.32
N THR A 56 4.76 26.02 -41.77
CA THR A 56 3.28 26.05 -41.91
C THR A 56 2.62 24.96 -41.09
N ILE A 57 1.46 25.28 -40.58
CA ILE A 57 0.51 24.28 -40.05
C ILE A 57 -0.60 24.12 -41.08
N GLU A 58 -0.85 22.88 -41.47
CA GLU A 58 -1.87 22.54 -42.46
C GLU A 58 -3.05 21.83 -41.77
N ASP A 59 -4.29 22.05 -42.25
CA ASP A 59 -5.43 21.23 -41.85
C ASP A 59 -5.21 19.79 -42.26
N ASP A 60 -5.56 18.86 -41.36
CA ASP A 60 -5.48 17.43 -41.68
C ASP A 60 -6.81 16.74 -41.28
N GLU A 61 -7.14 15.68 -42.04
CA GLU A 61 -8.29 14.82 -41.78
C GLU A 61 -7.82 13.39 -41.56
N PHE A 62 -8.54 12.68 -40.69
CA PHE A 62 -8.20 11.31 -40.41
C PHE A 62 -8.66 10.40 -41.58
N GLU A 63 -7.74 9.80 -42.30
CA GLU A 63 -8.04 8.94 -43.46
C GLU A 63 -8.82 7.70 -43.02
N MET A 64 -9.84 7.35 -43.81
CA MET A 64 -10.55 6.08 -43.69
C MET A 64 -9.66 4.90 -43.98
N PRO A 65 -9.85 3.74 -43.29
CA PRO A 65 -9.19 2.49 -43.70
C PRO A 65 -9.55 2.10 -45.15
N ASP A 66 -8.57 1.59 -45.89
CA ASP A 66 -8.77 1.14 -47.28
C ASP A 66 -8.29 -0.32 -47.48
N VAL A 67 -8.34 -0.83 -48.69
CA VAL A 67 -7.97 -2.22 -49.02
C VAL A 67 -6.48 -2.52 -48.78
N ASP A 68 -5.63 -1.51 -48.78
CA ASP A 68 -4.20 -1.66 -48.52
C ASP A 68 -3.93 -1.80 -47.02
N ASP A 69 -4.91 -1.48 -46.16
CA ASP A 69 -4.89 -1.64 -44.70
C ASP A 69 -5.31 -3.02 -44.21
N ILE A 70 -5.74 -3.91 -45.15
CA ILE A 70 -6.23 -5.26 -44.81
C ILE A 70 -5.05 -6.17 -44.46
N ASP A 71 -5.13 -6.76 -43.25
CA ASP A 71 -4.20 -7.83 -42.86
C ASP A 71 -4.94 -8.81 -41.91
N SER A 72 -4.20 -9.72 -41.29
CA SER A 72 -4.72 -10.80 -40.47
C SER A 72 -5.53 -10.32 -39.28
N PHE A 73 -6.38 -11.20 -38.73
CA PHE A 73 -7.10 -10.97 -37.49
C PHE A 73 -6.16 -10.61 -36.30
N LEU A 74 -5.01 -11.29 -36.23
CA LEU A 74 -4.05 -11.06 -35.15
C LEU A 74 -3.51 -9.62 -35.15
N THR A 75 -3.17 -9.09 -36.31
CA THR A 75 -2.65 -7.71 -36.43
C THR A 75 -3.74 -6.67 -36.19
N ALA A 76 -5.01 -6.99 -36.54
CA ALA A 76 -6.16 -6.17 -36.19
C ALA A 76 -6.41 -6.11 -34.67
N LYS A 77 -6.36 -7.28 -33.98
CA LYS A 77 -6.44 -7.36 -32.52
C LYS A 77 -5.31 -6.56 -31.84
N LEU A 78 -4.09 -6.63 -32.39
CA LEU A 78 -2.97 -5.85 -31.87
C LEU A 78 -3.16 -4.34 -31.99
N LEU A 79 -3.77 -3.84 -33.06
CA LEU A 79 -4.11 -2.41 -33.17
C LEU A 79 -5.14 -2.01 -32.13
N TYR A 80 -6.17 -2.84 -31.95
CA TYR A 80 -7.19 -2.59 -30.93
C TYR A 80 -6.58 -2.52 -29.54
N ASP A 81 -5.75 -3.50 -29.16
CA ASP A 81 -5.11 -3.56 -27.86
C ASP A 81 -4.10 -2.41 -27.66
N ALA A 82 -3.30 -2.09 -28.71
CA ALA A 82 -2.39 -0.95 -28.69
C ALA A 82 -3.12 0.37 -28.46
N ALA A 83 -4.20 0.61 -29.20
CA ALA A 83 -4.99 1.81 -29.04
C ALA A 83 -5.62 1.90 -27.63
N ARG A 84 -6.21 0.81 -27.13
CA ARG A 84 -6.82 0.73 -25.80
C ARG A 84 -5.80 1.00 -24.69
N LEU A 85 -4.59 0.46 -24.80
CA LEU A 85 -3.52 0.65 -23.83
C LEU A 85 -2.84 2.03 -23.95
N SER A 86 -2.88 2.66 -25.14
CA SER A 86 -2.27 3.97 -25.41
C SER A 86 -3.11 5.12 -24.85
N PHE A 87 -4.44 5.02 -24.87
CA PHE A 87 -5.31 6.09 -24.39
C PHE A 87 -5.36 6.12 -22.85
N ARG A 88 -4.35 6.77 -22.28
CA ARG A 88 -4.16 6.89 -20.82
C ARG A 88 -4.95 8.02 -20.19
N GLN A 89 -5.41 8.97 -21.00
CA GLN A 89 -6.29 10.05 -20.55
C GLN A 89 -7.74 9.57 -20.61
N VAL A 90 -8.18 8.96 -19.50
CA VAL A 90 -9.58 8.51 -19.38
C VAL A 90 -10.49 9.73 -19.37
N SER A 91 -11.49 9.74 -20.24
CA SER A 91 -12.52 10.80 -20.28
C SER A 91 -13.47 10.78 -19.06
N GLY A 92 -13.30 9.82 -18.16
CA GLY A 92 -14.08 9.66 -16.93
C GLY A 92 -13.72 10.64 -15.81
N PRO A 93 -14.50 10.64 -14.72
CA PRO A 93 -14.36 11.58 -13.61
C PRO A 93 -13.04 11.41 -12.80
N PHE A 94 -12.44 10.22 -12.80
CA PHE A 94 -11.14 9.94 -12.17
C PHE A 94 -10.04 9.89 -13.24
N ARG A 95 -9.22 10.92 -13.30
CA ARG A 95 -8.15 11.05 -14.33
C ARG A 95 -6.98 10.09 -14.13
N CYS A 96 -6.70 9.73 -12.87
CA CYS A 96 -5.58 8.85 -12.54
C CYS A 96 -5.72 7.42 -13.10
N MET A 97 -6.93 6.94 -13.36
CA MET A 97 -7.19 5.52 -13.66
C MET A 97 -6.40 4.99 -14.87
N GLY A 98 -6.23 5.80 -15.90
CA GLY A 98 -5.41 5.43 -17.07
C GLY A 98 -3.91 5.30 -16.80
N LYS A 99 -3.42 5.84 -15.69
CA LYS A 99 -2.00 5.89 -15.30
C LYS A 99 -1.65 4.92 -14.16
N LEU A 100 -2.60 4.08 -13.74
CA LEU A 100 -2.38 3.06 -12.72
C LEU A 100 -2.00 1.72 -13.37
N SER A 101 -1.04 1.00 -12.79
CA SER A 101 -0.71 -0.37 -13.19
C SER A 101 -1.53 -1.43 -12.44
N PHE A 102 -2.40 -1.04 -11.54
CA PHE A 102 -3.26 -1.90 -10.73
C PHE A 102 -4.71 -1.43 -10.80
N ARG A 103 -5.63 -2.32 -10.45
CA ARG A 103 -7.06 -2.01 -10.32
C ARG A 103 -7.37 -1.60 -8.88
N PRO A 104 -7.74 -0.33 -8.60
CA PRO A 104 -8.17 0.06 -7.27
C PRO A 104 -9.53 -0.58 -6.92
N ARG A 105 -9.76 -0.79 -5.63
CA ARG A 105 -11.05 -1.25 -5.12
C ARG A 105 -11.98 -0.05 -4.84
N SER A 106 -13.29 -0.26 -4.93
CA SER A 106 -14.27 0.80 -4.73
C SER A 106 -14.09 1.55 -3.39
N TYR A 107 -13.81 0.83 -2.30
CA TYR A 107 -13.56 1.45 -1.01
C TYR A 107 -12.29 2.32 -0.96
N GLN A 108 -11.26 2.03 -1.77
CA GLN A 108 -10.00 2.80 -1.82
C GLN A 108 -10.19 4.16 -2.51
N LEU A 109 -11.29 4.36 -3.24
CA LEU A 109 -11.63 5.64 -3.83
C LEU A 109 -12.27 6.62 -2.85
N VAL A 110 -12.73 6.17 -1.69
CA VAL A 110 -13.36 7.05 -0.70
C VAL A 110 -12.43 8.17 -0.23
N PRO A 111 -11.17 7.92 0.19
CA PRO A 111 -10.24 9.00 0.53
C PRO A 111 -9.93 9.92 -0.65
N LEU A 112 -9.88 9.38 -1.88
CA LEU A 112 -9.73 10.18 -3.09
C LEU A 112 -10.89 11.14 -3.30
N ILE A 113 -12.14 10.68 -3.15
CA ILE A 113 -13.33 11.51 -3.24
C ILE A 113 -13.31 12.60 -2.16
N MET A 114 -12.87 12.26 -0.94
CA MET A 114 -12.72 13.23 0.15
C MET A 114 -11.67 14.31 -0.18
N ALA A 115 -10.53 13.90 -0.75
CA ALA A 115 -9.48 14.82 -1.20
C ALA A 115 -10.00 15.80 -2.25
N LEU A 116 -10.75 15.30 -3.22
CA LEU A 116 -11.30 16.12 -4.31
C LEU A 116 -12.44 17.07 -3.87
N LYS A 117 -13.05 16.85 -2.69
CA LYS A 117 -13.99 17.80 -2.08
C LYS A 117 -13.33 19.06 -1.52
N GLN A 118 -12.01 19.02 -1.30
CA GLN A 118 -11.23 20.08 -0.68
C GLN A 118 -10.50 20.89 -1.76
N GLU A 119 -10.38 22.20 -1.57
CA GLU A 119 -9.55 23.04 -2.43
C GLU A 119 -8.06 22.75 -2.19
N THR A 120 -7.67 22.66 -0.93
CA THR A 120 -6.36 22.17 -0.48
C THR A 120 -6.57 20.83 0.24
N THR A 121 -6.01 19.76 -0.29
CA THR A 121 -6.18 18.43 0.29
C THR A 121 -5.47 18.33 1.63
N ARG A 122 -6.22 18.10 2.70
CA ARG A 122 -5.71 17.86 4.05
C ARG A 122 -6.47 16.73 4.70
N LEU A 123 -5.84 15.56 4.79
CA LEU A 123 -6.48 14.33 5.24
C LEU A 123 -5.63 13.57 6.24
N LEU A 124 -6.28 13.01 7.26
CA LEU A 124 -5.74 11.96 8.10
C LEU A 124 -6.44 10.64 7.72
N VAL A 125 -5.68 9.74 7.11
CA VAL A 125 -6.14 8.41 6.70
C VAL A 125 -5.67 7.40 7.73
N ALA A 126 -6.62 6.87 8.52
CA ALA A 126 -6.36 6.02 9.69
C ALA A 126 -6.99 4.63 9.55
N ASP A 127 -7.08 4.13 8.34
CA ASP A 127 -7.64 2.81 8.03
C ASP A 127 -6.79 1.69 8.65
N ASP A 128 -7.43 0.57 8.93
CA ASP A 128 -6.84 -0.60 9.59
C ASP A 128 -5.59 -1.14 8.85
N VAL A 129 -4.78 -1.91 9.53
CA VAL A 129 -3.61 -2.56 8.93
C VAL A 129 -4.05 -3.51 7.81
N GLY A 130 -3.36 -3.48 6.68
CA GLY A 130 -3.62 -4.36 5.53
C GLY A 130 -4.76 -3.92 4.61
N VAL A 131 -5.49 -2.84 4.90
CA VAL A 131 -6.56 -2.28 4.04
C VAL A 131 -6.01 -1.65 2.76
N GLY A 132 -4.81 -1.07 2.82
CA GLY A 132 -4.14 -0.48 1.66
C GLY A 132 -4.00 1.04 1.71
N LYS A 133 -3.71 1.63 2.87
CA LYS A 133 -3.47 3.08 3.03
C LYS A 133 -2.46 3.65 2.02
N THR A 134 -1.40 2.90 1.72
CA THR A 134 -0.42 3.28 0.68
C THR A 134 -1.09 3.45 -0.67
N ILE A 135 -1.99 2.52 -1.05
CA ILE A 135 -2.76 2.60 -2.30
C ILE A 135 -3.67 3.82 -2.31
N GLU A 136 -4.34 4.09 -1.20
CA GLU A 136 -5.22 5.27 -1.07
C GLU A 136 -4.44 6.59 -1.24
N ALA A 137 -3.27 6.69 -0.63
CA ALA A 137 -2.39 7.84 -0.80
C ALA A 137 -1.85 7.98 -2.23
N ILE A 138 -1.46 6.87 -2.88
CA ILE A 138 -1.00 6.83 -4.27
C ILE A 138 -2.11 7.27 -5.24
N LEU A 139 -3.37 6.87 -4.99
CA LEU A 139 -4.51 7.29 -5.79
C LEU A 139 -4.72 8.81 -5.72
N ILE A 140 -4.67 9.39 -4.52
CA ILE A 140 -4.79 10.84 -4.34
C ILE A 140 -3.62 11.57 -5.01
N LEU A 141 -2.40 11.11 -4.77
CA LEU A 141 -1.19 11.65 -5.37
C LEU A 141 -1.29 11.70 -6.90
N ARG A 142 -1.63 10.56 -7.53
CA ARG A 142 -1.72 10.48 -8.99
C ARG A 142 -2.83 11.36 -9.54
N GLU A 143 -3.98 11.40 -8.89
CA GLU A 143 -5.09 12.23 -9.31
C GLU A 143 -4.77 13.73 -9.26
N LEU A 144 -4.09 14.19 -8.22
CA LEU A 144 -3.68 15.59 -8.10
C LEU A 144 -2.64 15.97 -9.18
N LEU A 145 -1.71 15.07 -9.52
CA LEU A 145 -0.76 15.24 -10.64
C LEU A 145 -1.51 15.34 -11.97
N GLU A 146 -2.45 14.42 -12.27
CA GLU A 146 -3.20 14.42 -13.54
C GLU A 146 -4.14 15.61 -13.67
N ARG A 147 -4.59 16.18 -12.56
CA ARG A 147 -5.37 17.43 -12.56
C ARG A 147 -4.51 18.68 -12.69
N GLY A 148 -3.18 18.54 -12.64
CA GLY A 148 -2.26 19.67 -12.60
C GLY A 148 -2.41 20.53 -11.34
N SER A 149 -2.99 19.96 -10.28
CA SER A 149 -3.13 20.64 -8.99
C SER A 149 -1.81 20.69 -8.23
N ILE A 150 -0.90 19.75 -8.53
CA ILE A 150 0.47 19.68 -8.03
C ILE A 150 1.42 19.28 -9.16
N GLN A 151 2.69 19.70 -9.05
CA GLN A 151 3.80 19.31 -9.93
C GLN A 151 4.94 18.63 -9.17
N SER A 152 4.93 18.72 -7.85
CA SER A 152 5.95 18.13 -6.98
C SER A 152 5.35 17.52 -5.73
N PHE A 153 6.02 16.48 -5.19
CA PHE A 153 5.63 15.88 -3.93
C PHE A 153 6.81 15.36 -3.12
N ALA A 154 6.62 15.26 -1.80
CA ALA A 154 7.51 14.57 -0.88
C ALA A 154 6.73 13.56 -0.04
N ILE A 155 7.29 12.36 0.11
CA ILE A 155 6.80 11.35 1.06
C ILE A 155 7.77 11.32 2.23
N LEU A 156 7.32 11.78 3.40
CA LEU A 156 8.07 11.72 4.65
C LEU A 156 7.73 10.40 5.35
N CYS A 157 8.71 9.54 5.53
CA CYS A 157 8.50 8.24 6.15
C CYS A 157 9.70 7.84 7.04
N PRO A 158 9.52 6.84 7.93
CA PRO A 158 10.65 6.23 8.63
C PRO A 158 11.71 5.70 7.64
N PRO A 159 13.01 5.69 8.01
CA PRO A 159 14.09 5.32 7.10
C PRO A 159 13.90 3.97 6.39
N HIS A 160 13.37 2.99 7.11
CA HIS A 160 13.15 1.61 6.61
C HIS A 160 12.00 1.49 5.60
N LEU A 161 11.16 2.51 5.43
CA LEU A 161 10.06 2.52 4.45
C LEU A 161 10.44 3.21 3.13
N CYS A 162 11.59 3.89 3.06
CA CYS A 162 11.95 4.68 1.88
C CYS A 162 12.02 3.85 0.59
N GLU A 163 12.68 2.70 0.60
CA GLU A 163 12.80 1.82 -0.56
C GLU A 163 11.44 1.21 -0.95
N GLN A 164 10.63 0.87 0.06
CA GLN A 164 9.28 0.36 -0.20
C GLN A 164 8.43 1.40 -0.93
N TRP A 165 8.43 2.65 -0.48
CA TRP A 165 7.71 3.74 -1.13
C TRP A 165 8.23 3.99 -2.54
N GLN A 166 9.56 4.03 -2.74
CA GLN A 166 10.14 4.19 -4.07
C GLN A 166 9.70 3.08 -5.01
N LYS A 167 9.73 1.81 -4.54
CA LYS A 167 9.27 0.66 -5.32
C LYS A 167 7.78 0.73 -5.65
N GLU A 168 6.93 1.08 -4.68
CA GLU A 168 5.48 1.22 -4.89
C GLU A 168 5.16 2.32 -5.92
N LEU A 169 5.87 3.46 -5.88
CA LEU A 169 5.72 4.53 -6.86
C LEU A 169 6.14 4.08 -8.27
N ALA A 170 7.28 3.39 -8.38
CA ALA A 170 7.79 2.90 -9.66
C ALA A 170 6.87 1.82 -10.25
N GLU A 171 6.48 0.79 -9.47
CA GLU A 171 5.69 -0.33 -9.97
C GLU A 171 4.23 0.06 -10.24
N LYS A 172 3.63 0.91 -9.40
CA LYS A 172 2.20 1.24 -9.48
C LYS A 172 1.87 2.47 -10.30
N LEU A 173 2.77 3.46 -10.34
CA LEU A 173 2.54 4.74 -11.01
C LEU A 173 3.53 5.04 -12.15
N ASP A 174 4.58 4.23 -12.32
CA ASP A 174 5.72 4.51 -13.21
C ASP A 174 6.37 5.88 -12.89
N ILE A 175 6.52 6.18 -11.60
CA ILE A 175 7.17 7.40 -11.10
C ILE A 175 8.52 7.05 -10.48
N GLU A 176 9.58 7.60 -11.03
CA GLU A 176 10.93 7.50 -10.47
C GLU A 176 11.15 8.60 -9.45
N ALA A 177 10.99 8.28 -8.16
CA ALA A 177 11.26 9.18 -7.06
C ALA A 177 12.68 8.95 -6.50
N VAL A 178 13.34 10.04 -6.04
CA VAL A 178 14.66 9.94 -5.40
C VAL A 178 14.50 9.71 -3.90
N ILE A 179 15.39 8.88 -3.32
CA ILE A 179 15.44 8.70 -1.85
C ILE A 179 16.43 9.70 -1.25
N ILE A 180 15.95 10.57 -0.36
CA ILE A 180 16.76 11.55 0.36
C ILE A 180 16.92 11.10 1.81
N ARG A 181 18.11 10.61 2.13
CA ARG A 181 18.55 10.22 3.49
C ARG A 181 20.07 10.39 3.61
N SER A 182 20.60 10.20 4.81
CA SER A 182 22.04 10.41 5.09
C SER A 182 22.98 9.64 4.15
N SER A 183 22.60 8.42 3.74
CA SER A 183 23.44 7.58 2.86
C SER A 183 23.36 7.93 1.38
N THR A 184 22.31 8.60 0.91
CA THR A 184 22.08 8.86 -0.53
C THR A 184 22.29 10.32 -0.94
N VAL A 185 22.13 11.28 0.00
CA VAL A 185 22.13 12.71 -0.30
C VAL A 185 23.39 13.17 -1.02
N ALA A 186 24.59 12.75 -0.58
CA ALA A 186 25.85 13.15 -1.21
C ALA A 186 25.97 12.72 -2.68
N SER A 187 25.35 11.59 -3.06
CA SER A 187 25.30 11.14 -4.46
C SER A 187 24.30 11.93 -5.30
N LEU A 188 23.21 12.40 -4.69
CA LEU A 188 22.20 13.22 -5.34
C LEU A 188 22.73 14.65 -5.57
N GLU A 189 23.38 15.25 -4.58
CA GLU A 189 23.99 16.57 -4.68
C GLU A 189 25.02 16.66 -5.82
N ARG A 190 25.81 15.61 -6.03
CA ARG A 190 26.79 15.57 -7.14
C ARG A 190 26.15 15.56 -8.53
N LYS A 191 24.88 15.20 -8.64
CA LYS A 191 24.13 15.17 -9.90
C LYS A 191 23.40 16.48 -10.21
N ILE A 192 23.35 17.40 -9.25
CA ILE A 192 22.72 18.70 -9.46
C ILE A 192 23.60 19.52 -10.40
N ILE A 193 23.01 19.93 -11.53
CA ILE A 193 23.65 20.79 -12.53
C ILE A 193 22.90 22.11 -12.52
N GLY A 194 23.59 23.21 -12.24
CA GLY A 194 23.00 24.56 -12.26
C GLY A 194 23.63 25.52 -11.26
N ASP A 195 22.86 26.48 -10.82
CA ASP A 195 23.23 27.56 -9.92
C ASP A 195 23.38 27.08 -8.46
N ASP A 196 24.17 27.77 -7.66
CA ASP A 196 24.37 27.51 -6.22
C ASP A 196 23.10 27.64 -5.37
N THR A 197 21.99 28.12 -5.94
CA THR A 197 20.67 28.17 -5.30
C THR A 197 19.93 26.82 -5.28
N LEU A 198 20.36 25.88 -6.12
CA LEU A 198 19.76 24.57 -6.24
C LEU A 198 20.26 23.64 -5.12
N ASN A 199 19.32 22.93 -4.53
CA ASN A 199 19.58 21.92 -3.52
C ASN A 199 18.75 20.67 -3.82
N VAL A 200 18.94 19.58 -3.08
CA VAL A 200 18.22 18.31 -3.31
C VAL A 200 16.69 18.42 -3.21
N PHE A 201 16.17 19.38 -2.45
CA PHE A 201 14.74 19.53 -2.21
C PHE A 201 14.01 20.32 -3.31
N ASN A 202 14.70 21.24 -4.00
CA ASN A 202 14.10 22.01 -5.10
C ASN A 202 14.47 21.49 -6.50
N TYR A 203 15.53 20.68 -6.61
CA TYR A 203 15.96 20.10 -7.89
C TYR A 203 15.14 18.88 -8.30
N TYR A 204 14.81 18.01 -7.35
CA TYR A 204 14.06 16.80 -7.65
C TYR A 204 12.57 16.99 -7.32
N PRO A 205 11.66 16.89 -8.32
CA PRO A 205 10.22 17.12 -8.07
C PRO A 205 9.55 15.98 -7.30
N PHE A 206 10.07 14.75 -7.37
CA PHE A 206 9.49 13.56 -6.77
C PHE A 206 10.44 12.95 -5.74
N GLN A 207 10.06 13.03 -4.47
CA GLN A 207 10.95 12.75 -3.36
C GLN A 207 10.35 11.76 -2.37
N VAL A 208 11.18 10.80 -1.91
CA VAL A 208 10.92 9.98 -0.72
C VAL A 208 12.00 10.32 0.30
N ILE A 209 11.60 10.88 1.43
CA ILE A 209 12.52 11.48 2.39
C ILE A 209 12.43 10.76 3.73
N SER A 210 13.58 10.37 4.27
CA SER A 210 13.62 9.95 5.67
C SER A 210 13.29 11.11 6.59
N ILE A 211 12.19 11.00 7.36
CA ILE A 211 11.77 12.04 8.30
C ILE A 211 12.85 12.33 9.34
N ASP A 212 13.62 11.31 9.74
CA ASP A 212 14.71 11.42 10.70
C ASP A 212 15.91 12.19 10.12
N TYR A 213 16.07 12.19 8.81
CA TYR A 213 17.10 13.00 8.14
C TYR A 213 16.78 14.50 8.21
N VAL A 214 15.52 14.87 7.98
CA VAL A 214 15.10 16.28 7.88
C VAL A 214 14.83 16.88 9.26
N LYS A 215 14.29 16.13 10.24
CA LYS A 215 14.02 16.64 11.58
C LYS A 215 15.27 17.09 12.33
N ASN A 216 16.42 16.47 12.03
CA ASN A 216 17.68 16.72 12.72
C ASN A 216 18.51 17.79 12.01
N GLY A 217 18.75 18.89 12.70
CA GLY A 217 19.80 19.81 12.36
C GLY A 217 19.37 21.22 12.00
N SER A 218 20.22 22.15 12.41
CA SER A 218 20.07 23.59 12.18
C SER A 218 20.07 24.00 10.69
N ALA A 219 20.55 23.14 9.80
CA ALA A 219 20.64 23.43 8.36
C ALA A 219 19.62 22.68 7.49
N LYS A 220 19.31 21.43 7.78
CA LYS A 220 18.49 20.56 6.92
C LYS A 220 17.00 20.90 6.97
N MET A 221 16.44 21.09 8.15
CA MET A 221 15.04 21.49 8.31
C MET A 221 14.75 22.84 7.66
N PRO A 222 15.54 23.92 7.87
CA PRO A 222 15.34 25.19 7.18
C PRO A 222 15.48 25.09 5.66
N ALA A 223 16.43 24.29 5.16
CA ALA A 223 16.60 24.08 3.72
C ALA A 223 15.36 23.40 3.10
N PHE A 224 14.82 22.37 3.74
CA PHE A 224 13.59 21.72 3.28
C PHE A 224 12.37 22.65 3.38
N LEU A 225 12.23 23.38 4.50
CA LEU A 225 11.10 24.30 4.72
C LEU A 225 11.08 25.50 3.77
N LYS A 226 12.22 25.83 3.16
CA LYS A 226 12.30 26.88 2.14
C LYS A 226 11.62 26.45 0.84
N ASP A 227 11.76 25.17 0.48
CA ASP A 227 11.33 24.63 -0.82
C ASP A 227 10.49 23.36 -0.63
N VAL A 228 9.44 23.43 0.24
CA VAL A 228 8.55 22.28 0.49
C VAL A 228 7.78 21.94 -0.79
N PRO A 229 7.79 20.68 -1.27
CA PRO A 229 6.96 20.25 -2.40
C PRO A 229 5.48 20.49 -2.16
N GLU A 230 4.72 20.69 -3.23
CA GLU A 230 3.29 21.09 -3.17
C GLU A 230 2.40 20.09 -2.43
N LEU A 231 2.72 18.79 -2.48
CA LEU A 231 2.09 17.75 -1.68
C LEU A 231 3.10 17.10 -0.75
N VAL A 232 2.76 17.01 0.53
CA VAL A 232 3.48 16.22 1.52
C VAL A 232 2.60 15.08 2.01
N ILE A 233 3.11 13.85 1.90
CA ILE A 233 2.51 12.63 2.47
C ILE A 233 3.39 12.20 3.63
N VAL A 234 2.80 11.96 4.79
CA VAL A 234 3.53 11.49 5.99
C VAL A 234 3.05 10.09 6.34
N ASP A 235 3.94 9.12 6.25
CA ASP A 235 3.62 7.76 6.67
C ASP A 235 4.01 7.51 8.13
N GLU A 236 3.28 6.62 8.80
CA GLU A 236 3.36 6.35 10.24
C GLU A 236 3.27 7.65 11.07
N ALA A 237 2.29 8.49 10.74
CA ALA A 237 2.10 9.82 11.30
C ALA A 237 1.88 9.82 12.83
N HIS A 238 1.49 8.68 13.45
CA HIS A 238 1.40 8.54 14.90
C HIS A 238 2.74 8.76 15.62
N THR A 239 3.87 8.64 14.90
CA THR A 239 5.20 8.95 15.44
C THR A 239 5.51 10.45 15.46
N CYS A 240 4.60 11.28 14.96
CA CYS A 240 4.73 12.72 14.83
C CYS A 240 3.70 13.45 15.71
N THR A 241 3.68 13.18 16.99
CA THR A 241 2.71 13.74 17.93
C THR A 241 3.37 14.71 18.91
N LYS A 242 2.57 15.66 19.41
CA LYS A 242 3.00 16.62 20.43
C LYS A 242 2.83 15.98 21.83
N ASN A 243 3.94 15.82 22.52
CA ASN A 243 3.91 15.37 23.91
C ASN A 243 3.83 16.60 24.84
N LEU A 244 2.74 16.72 25.58
CA LEU A 244 2.50 17.87 26.45
C LEU A 244 3.20 17.73 27.81
N ASP A 245 3.75 16.56 28.15
CA ASP A 245 4.18 16.23 29.52
C ASP A 245 5.69 16.29 29.76
N PHE A 246 6.53 16.65 28.76
CA PHE A 246 7.99 16.58 28.89
C PHE A 246 8.73 17.91 28.74
N LYS A 247 9.75 18.09 29.60
CA LYS A 247 10.70 19.21 29.55
C LYS A 247 11.85 19.02 28.54
N LYS A 248 12.11 17.78 28.06
CA LYS A 248 13.09 17.49 27.02
C LYS A 248 12.39 17.21 25.69
N ILE A 249 12.94 17.73 24.61
CA ILE A 249 12.42 17.55 23.24
C ILE A 249 12.65 16.09 22.81
N SER A 250 11.59 15.30 22.77
CA SER A 250 11.62 13.91 22.27
C SER A 250 11.76 13.87 20.74
N GLN A 251 12.13 12.70 20.18
CA GLN A 251 12.17 12.51 18.71
C GLN A 251 10.80 12.73 18.05
N SER A 252 9.74 12.30 18.71
CA SER A 252 8.35 12.52 18.29
C SER A 252 8.03 14.02 18.23
N GLN A 253 8.45 14.80 19.20
CA GLN A 253 8.24 16.24 19.21
C GLN A 253 9.03 16.96 18.10
N GLN A 254 10.25 16.54 17.77
CA GLN A 254 11.00 17.11 16.66
C GLN A 254 10.34 16.84 15.31
N ARG A 255 9.77 15.63 15.11
CA ARG A 255 8.98 15.31 13.93
C ARG A 255 7.71 16.15 13.89
N TYR A 256 7.01 16.30 15.03
CA TYR A 256 5.82 17.16 15.12
C TYR A 256 6.13 18.62 14.76
N GLU A 257 7.21 19.20 15.30
CA GLU A 257 7.62 20.58 15.00
C GLU A 257 7.91 20.81 13.50
N LEU A 258 8.50 19.83 12.83
CA LEU A 258 8.67 19.86 11.38
C LEU A 258 7.30 19.92 10.67
N LEU A 259 6.37 19.03 11.04
CA LEU A 259 5.06 18.98 10.41
C LEU A 259 4.19 20.18 10.75
N GLU A 260 4.29 20.74 11.96
CA GLU A 260 3.59 21.97 12.35
C GLU A 260 4.01 23.15 11.47
N LYS A 261 5.31 23.27 11.15
CA LYS A 261 5.81 24.30 10.24
C LYS A 261 5.32 24.09 8.81
N ILE A 262 5.29 22.87 8.31
CA ILE A 262 4.72 22.54 7.00
C ILE A 262 3.21 22.86 6.98
N ALA A 263 2.48 22.44 8.00
CA ALA A 263 1.04 22.63 8.13
C ALA A 263 0.62 24.10 8.31
N ALA A 264 1.53 24.96 8.72
CA ALA A 264 1.26 26.40 8.88
C ALA A 264 0.93 27.11 7.56
N ASN A 265 1.30 26.55 6.42
CA ASN A 265 0.90 27.07 5.11
C ASN A 265 -0.47 26.47 4.72
N ASP A 266 -1.52 27.26 4.75
CA ASP A 266 -2.90 26.80 4.45
C ASP A 266 -3.09 26.27 3.02
N LYS A 267 -2.21 26.60 2.09
CA LYS A 267 -2.22 26.11 0.71
C LYS A 267 -1.44 24.80 0.52
N GLN A 268 -0.78 24.29 1.56
CA GLN A 268 -0.01 23.07 1.51
C GLN A 268 -0.93 21.85 1.50
N HIS A 269 -0.86 21.01 0.48
CA HIS A 269 -1.50 19.71 0.48
C HIS A 269 -0.77 18.78 1.47
N LEU A 270 -1.51 18.18 2.40
CA LEU A 270 -0.97 17.35 3.48
C LEU A 270 -1.81 16.10 3.69
N ILE A 271 -1.21 14.93 3.57
CA ILE A 271 -1.86 13.64 3.85
C ILE A 271 -1.07 12.93 4.96
N LEU A 272 -1.75 12.60 6.03
CA LEU A 272 -1.19 11.85 7.16
C LEU A 272 -1.73 10.42 7.11
N LEU A 273 -0.84 9.43 7.14
CA LEU A 273 -1.19 8.00 7.12
C LEU A 273 -0.82 7.37 8.45
N THR A 274 -1.73 6.65 9.06
CA THR A 274 -1.46 5.85 10.28
C THR A 274 -2.47 4.72 10.42
N ALA A 275 -2.08 3.59 11.01
CA ALA A 275 -3.05 2.56 11.40
C ALA A 275 -3.62 2.83 12.81
N THR A 276 -2.95 3.65 13.58
CA THR A 276 -3.19 3.86 15.01
C THR A 276 -3.21 5.35 15.32
N PRO A 277 -4.30 6.05 14.96
CA PRO A 277 -4.41 7.50 15.18
C PRO A 277 -4.49 7.87 16.66
N HIS A 278 -4.87 6.92 17.51
CA HIS A 278 -4.98 7.08 18.95
C HIS A 278 -3.91 6.26 19.66
N SER A 279 -2.97 6.92 20.32
CA SER A 279 -2.03 6.28 21.27
C SER A 279 -2.68 6.02 22.65
N GLY A 280 -3.93 6.45 22.82
CA GLY A 280 -4.62 6.48 24.10
C GLY A 280 -4.60 7.85 24.78
N LYS A 281 -3.77 8.79 24.29
CA LYS A 281 -3.71 10.17 24.77
C LYS A 281 -4.53 11.09 23.90
N ASP A 282 -5.52 11.76 24.46
CA ASP A 282 -6.33 12.75 23.73
C ASP A 282 -5.50 13.87 23.12
N GLY A 283 -4.44 14.29 23.81
CA GLY A 283 -3.55 15.33 23.33
C GLY A 283 -2.80 14.94 22.05
N GLU A 284 -2.35 13.69 21.94
CA GLU A 284 -1.64 13.20 20.76
C GLU A 284 -2.58 13.12 19.54
N PHE A 285 -3.78 12.57 19.72
CA PHE A 285 -4.78 12.54 18.63
C PHE A 285 -5.19 13.95 18.20
N LYS A 286 -5.46 14.85 19.18
CA LYS A 286 -5.76 16.26 18.86
C LYS A 286 -4.63 16.93 18.12
N SER A 287 -3.37 16.63 18.47
CA SER A 287 -2.21 17.20 17.78
C SER A 287 -2.12 16.74 16.33
N LEU A 288 -2.41 15.46 16.01
CA LEU A 288 -2.45 14.97 14.62
C LEU A 288 -3.59 15.62 13.83
N LEU A 289 -4.78 15.72 14.40
CA LEU A 289 -5.88 16.42 13.73
C LEU A 289 -5.62 17.92 13.60
N GLY A 290 -4.89 18.52 14.54
CA GLY A 290 -4.44 19.91 14.49
C GLY A 290 -3.49 20.21 13.32
N LEU A 291 -2.67 19.24 12.90
CA LEU A 291 -1.85 19.36 11.69
C LEU A 291 -2.71 19.41 10.42
N VAL A 292 -3.85 18.74 10.43
CA VAL A 292 -4.77 18.76 9.28
C VAL A 292 -5.60 20.04 9.28
N ASN A 293 -6.13 20.43 10.44
CA ASN A 293 -6.83 21.69 10.64
C ASN A 293 -6.67 22.16 12.08
N LYS A 294 -6.06 23.34 12.27
CA LYS A 294 -5.73 23.87 13.60
C LYS A 294 -6.93 24.10 14.53
N GLU A 295 -8.13 24.28 13.97
CA GLU A 295 -9.36 24.38 14.78
C GLU A 295 -9.64 23.10 15.57
N PHE A 296 -9.24 21.92 15.07
CA PHE A 296 -9.54 20.63 15.69
C PHE A 296 -8.79 20.40 17.00
N GLU A 297 -7.69 21.07 17.27
CA GLU A 297 -7.01 21.04 18.57
C GLU A 297 -7.91 21.54 19.72
N LYS A 298 -8.85 22.44 19.41
CA LYS A 298 -9.74 23.07 20.39
C LYS A 298 -11.00 22.25 20.65
N TYR A 299 -11.29 21.23 19.83
CA TYR A 299 -12.53 20.49 19.92
C TYR A 299 -12.53 19.51 21.10
N ASN A 300 -13.71 19.40 21.75
CA ASN A 300 -13.95 18.32 22.70
C ASN A 300 -14.58 17.15 21.95
N PHE A 301 -13.79 16.11 21.63
CA PHE A 301 -14.24 14.95 20.84
C PHE A 301 -15.30 14.10 21.55
N LEU A 302 -15.54 14.30 22.84
CA LEU A 302 -16.61 13.63 23.58
C LEU A 302 -17.97 14.34 23.38
N ASP A 303 -17.96 15.63 23.04
CA ASP A 303 -19.19 16.44 22.93
C ASP A 303 -19.11 17.39 21.72
N LEU A 304 -19.00 16.81 20.53
CA LEU A 304 -18.99 17.57 19.27
C LEU A 304 -20.41 17.91 18.82
N THR A 305 -20.62 19.13 18.37
CA THR A 305 -21.82 19.54 17.66
C THR A 305 -21.92 18.87 16.29
N THR A 306 -23.10 18.78 15.69
CA THR A 306 -23.31 18.21 14.35
C THR A 306 -22.46 18.91 13.28
N SER A 307 -22.24 20.22 13.41
CA SER A 307 -21.41 21.01 12.48
C SER A 307 -19.94 20.63 12.59
N GLU A 308 -19.40 20.51 13.83
CA GLU A 308 -18.02 20.10 14.08
C GLU A 308 -17.78 18.66 13.63
N LYS A 309 -18.73 17.73 13.90
CA LYS A 309 -18.70 16.36 13.37
C LYS A 309 -18.51 16.32 11.86
N ARG A 310 -19.30 17.11 11.13
CA ARG A 310 -19.18 17.19 9.65
C ARG A 310 -17.86 17.77 9.18
N LYS A 311 -17.34 18.80 9.87
CA LYS A 311 -16.02 19.36 9.53
C LYS A 311 -14.93 18.33 9.72
N VAL A 312 -14.87 17.64 10.87
CA VAL A 312 -13.85 16.61 11.12
C VAL A 312 -14.00 15.44 10.16
N ALA A 313 -15.23 14.98 9.88
CA ALA A 313 -15.51 13.92 8.92
C ALA A 313 -15.06 14.25 7.47
N GLY A 314 -14.90 15.52 7.14
CA GLY A 314 -14.33 15.95 5.85
C GLY A 314 -12.81 15.75 5.74
N HIS A 315 -12.12 15.57 6.87
CA HIS A 315 -10.64 15.54 6.95
C HIS A 315 -10.08 14.25 7.58
N PHE A 316 -10.91 13.40 8.14
CA PHE A 316 -10.51 12.18 8.82
C PHE A 316 -11.30 10.97 8.35
N ILE A 317 -10.62 9.88 8.07
CA ILE A 317 -11.22 8.59 7.72
C ILE A 317 -10.58 7.47 8.53
N GLN A 318 -11.42 6.60 9.10
CA GLN A 318 -11.00 5.40 9.82
C GLN A 318 -11.97 4.26 9.55
N ARG A 319 -11.52 3.21 8.85
CA ARG A 319 -12.33 2.04 8.52
C ARG A 319 -11.62 0.76 8.94
N LYS A 320 -12.41 -0.20 9.41
CA LYS A 320 -11.97 -1.55 9.71
C LYS A 320 -12.35 -2.51 8.58
N ARG A 321 -11.70 -3.67 8.52
CA ARG A 321 -12.03 -4.74 7.56
C ARG A 321 -13.52 -5.04 7.51
N LYS A 322 -14.20 -5.16 8.67
CA LYS A 322 -15.66 -5.41 8.74
C LYS A 322 -16.49 -4.36 8.01
N ASN A 323 -16.04 -3.11 8.02
CA ASN A 323 -16.71 -2.00 7.34
C ASN A 323 -16.54 -2.11 5.82
N ILE A 324 -15.39 -2.61 5.39
CA ILE A 324 -15.01 -2.73 3.99
C ILE A 324 -15.67 -3.93 3.32
N LEU A 325 -15.97 -5.01 4.07
CA LEU A 325 -16.67 -6.19 3.53
C LEU A 325 -17.99 -5.86 2.84
N LYS A 326 -18.67 -4.78 3.26
CA LYS A 326 -19.90 -4.29 2.61
C LYS A 326 -19.68 -3.74 1.19
N TRP A 327 -18.44 -3.43 0.84
CA TRP A 327 -18.02 -2.88 -0.46
C TRP A 327 -17.49 -3.96 -1.42
N LEU A 328 -17.38 -5.20 -0.96
CA LEU A 328 -16.86 -6.32 -1.71
C LEU A 328 -18.01 -7.27 -2.04
N ASP A 329 -18.27 -7.51 -3.33
CA ASP A 329 -19.32 -8.45 -3.79
C ASP A 329 -18.83 -9.88 -3.93
N GLU A 330 -17.50 -10.08 -3.87
CA GLU A 330 -16.87 -11.39 -4.05
C GLU A 330 -16.38 -11.95 -2.72
N GLU A 331 -16.03 -13.25 -2.71
CA GLU A 331 -15.28 -13.86 -1.62
C GLU A 331 -14.14 -12.97 -1.18
N THR A 332 -14.04 -12.70 0.11
CA THR A 332 -13.12 -11.71 0.61
C THR A 332 -11.70 -12.09 0.23
N PRO A 333 -10.93 -11.19 -0.42
CA PRO A 333 -9.53 -11.47 -0.77
C PRO A 333 -8.59 -11.45 0.44
N PHE A 334 -9.17 -11.31 1.64
CA PHE A 334 -8.48 -11.49 2.91
C PHE A 334 -8.51 -12.95 3.31
N PRO A 335 -7.39 -13.50 3.76
CA PRO A 335 -7.36 -14.87 4.26
C PRO A 335 -8.24 -15.02 5.50
N LYS A 336 -8.80 -16.22 5.67
CA LYS A 336 -9.52 -16.53 6.90
C LYS A 336 -8.51 -16.73 8.03
N ARG A 337 -8.52 -15.85 9.02
CA ARG A 337 -7.65 -15.94 10.20
C ARG A 337 -8.29 -16.78 11.28
N THR A 338 -7.55 -17.74 11.81
CA THR A 338 -7.90 -18.51 12.99
C THR A 338 -6.90 -18.20 14.10
N THR A 339 -7.37 -17.72 15.24
CA THR A 339 -6.53 -17.46 16.42
C THR A 339 -6.91 -18.42 17.52
N GLU A 340 -5.95 -19.20 18.01
CA GLU A 340 -6.13 -20.16 19.07
C GLU A 340 -5.05 -19.98 20.14
N GLU A 341 -5.43 -20.21 21.39
CA GLU A 341 -4.54 -20.22 22.53
C GLU A 341 -3.81 -21.55 22.61
N LEU A 342 -2.54 -21.51 22.98
CA LEU A 342 -1.66 -22.66 23.17
C LEU A 342 -1.11 -22.62 24.61
N PRO A 343 -1.84 -23.21 25.57
CA PRO A 343 -1.44 -23.17 26.97
C PRO A 343 -0.28 -24.11 27.28
N TYR A 344 0.67 -23.66 28.11
CA TYR A 344 1.69 -24.52 28.71
C TYR A 344 1.68 -24.38 30.24
N GLN A 345 2.18 -25.38 30.92
CA GLN A 345 2.33 -25.38 32.37
C GLN A 345 3.79 -25.61 32.75
N ILE A 346 4.28 -24.78 33.68
CA ILE A 346 5.58 -24.95 34.29
C ILE A 346 5.34 -25.80 35.56
N SER A 347 5.63 -27.10 35.50
CA SER A 347 5.44 -27.97 36.67
C SER A 347 6.11 -27.39 37.93
N SER A 348 5.39 -27.33 39.02
CA SER A 348 5.89 -26.82 40.33
C SER A 348 7.10 -27.62 40.85
N SER A 349 7.32 -28.83 40.36
CA SER A 349 8.49 -29.66 40.68
C SER A 349 9.70 -29.37 39.76
N SER A 350 9.50 -28.62 38.67
CA SER A 350 10.54 -28.34 37.68
C SER A 350 11.67 -27.45 38.22
N GLU A 351 12.87 -27.61 37.66
CA GLU A 351 13.99 -26.74 37.97
C GLU A 351 13.75 -25.32 37.49
N TYR A 352 12.95 -25.17 36.42
CA TYR A 352 12.55 -23.87 35.88
C TYR A 352 11.63 -23.10 36.84
N TYR A 353 10.64 -23.78 37.44
CA TYR A 353 9.79 -23.17 38.47
C TYR A 353 10.61 -22.71 39.69
N LYS A 354 11.58 -23.52 40.15
CA LYS A 354 12.47 -23.14 41.22
C LYS A 354 13.32 -21.90 40.87
N LEU A 355 13.86 -21.82 39.65
CA LEU A 355 14.56 -20.64 39.16
C LEU A 355 13.63 -19.40 39.21
N TYR A 356 12.40 -19.53 38.71
CA TYR A 356 11.42 -18.44 38.74
C TYR A 356 11.16 -17.96 40.16
N GLN A 357 10.93 -18.88 41.08
CA GLN A 357 10.71 -18.55 42.53
C GLN A 357 11.92 -17.86 43.16
N ASP A 358 13.13 -18.33 42.86
CA ASP A 358 14.36 -17.72 43.37
C ASP A 358 14.52 -16.27 42.83
N VAL A 359 14.22 -16.06 41.51
CA VAL A 359 14.28 -14.73 40.86
C VAL A 359 13.17 -13.82 41.41
N LEU A 360 11.98 -14.35 41.63
CA LEU A 360 10.87 -13.61 42.26
C LEU A 360 11.21 -13.15 43.65
N LYS A 361 11.82 -14.03 44.46
CA LYS A 361 12.28 -13.69 45.81
C LYS A 361 13.35 -12.59 45.80
N PHE A 362 14.29 -12.69 44.87
CA PHE A 362 15.31 -11.68 44.67
C PHE A 362 14.69 -10.34 44.20
N ALA A 363 13.80 -10.36 43.22
CA ALA A 363 13.12 -9.19 42.69
C ALA A 363 12.31 -8.44 43.80
N ARG A 364 11.66 -9.20 44.69
CA ARG A 364 10.99 -8.62 45.88
C ARG A 364 11.98 -7.98 46.86
N GLY A 365 13.12 -8.63 47.09
CA GLY A 365 14.14 -8.08 48.00
C GLY A 365 14.62 -6.72 47.53
N ILE A 366 14.96 -6.58 46.25
CA ILE A 366 15.45 -5.30 45.73
C ILE A 366 14.38 -4.22 45.62
N SER A 367 13.08 -4.58 45.49
CA SER A 367 11.99 -3.63 45.36
C SER A 367 11.53 -3.03 46.69
N THR A 368 11.86 -3.66 47.83
CA THR A 368 11.42 -3.24 49.17
C THR A 368 12.47 -2.46 49.96
N ASP A 369 13.74 -2.46 49.49
CA ASP A 369 14.82 -1.73 50.16
C ASP A 369 14.69 -0.21 49.99
N GLY A 370 14.32 0.47 51.07
CA GLY A 370 14.02 1.89 51.15
C GLY A 370 15.21 2.80 50.90
N VAL A 371 15.16 3.50 49.85
CA VAL A 371 15.96 4.68 49.53
C VAL A 371 15.05 5.62 48.75
N THR A 372 15.36 6.89 48.58
CA THR A 372 14.53 7.90 47.91
C THR A 372 13.55 7.40 46.85
N GLU A 373 12.38 7.98 46.72
CA GLU A 373 11.25 7.53 45.88
C GLU A 373 11.67 7.14 44.43
N ASN A 374 12.61 7.87 43.86
CA ASN A 374 13.14 7.60 42.50
C ASN A 374 14.02 6.33 42.41
N LYS A 375 14.87 6.08 43.40
CA LYS A 375 15.70 4.86 43.46
C LYS A 375 14.86 3.60 43.67
N ALA A 376 13.83 3.68 44.52
CA ALA A 376 12.89 2.61 44.75
C ALA A 376 12.13 2.25 43.45
N ARG A 377 11.79 3.24 42.65
CA ARG A 377 11.13 3.07 41.35
C ARG A 377 12.02 2.39 40.30
N ILE A 378 13.29 2.81 40.19
CA ILE A 378 14.26 2.14 39.28
C ILE A 378 14.44 0.67 39.66
N LYS A 379 14.61 0.37 40.94
CA LYS A 379 14.75 -1.00 41.46
C LYS A 379 13.48 -1.83 41.19
N TYR A 380 12.31 -1.25 41.33
CA TYR A 380 11.04 -1.90 40.98
C TYR A 380 10.97 -2.29 39.48
N PHE A 381 11.32 -1.39 38.59
CA PHE A 381 11.32 -1.67 37.15
C PHE A 381 12.40 -2.69 36.74
N ALA A 382 13.57 -2.63 37.37
CA ALA A 382 14.59 -3.64 37.19
C ALA A 382 14.10 -5.05 37.60
N ALA A 383 13.40 -5.12 38.74
CA ALA A 383 12.79 -6.37 39.22
C ALA A 383 11.75 -6.95 38.25
N LEU A 384 10.88 -6.11 37.70
CA LEU A 384 9.90 -6.53 36.69
C LEU A 384 10.55 -6.97 35.38
N SER A 385 11.57 -6.27 34.90
CA SER A 385 12.32 -6.63 33.70
C SER A 385 13.01 -7.99 33.84
N LEU A 386 13.63 -8.26 35.00
CA LEU A 386 14.25 -9.56 35.32
C LEU A 386 13.23 -10.71 35.27
N LEU A 387 12.07 -10.53 35.92
CA LEU A 387 11.00 -11.54 35.89
C LEU A 387 10.52 -11.80 34.48
N ARG A 388 10.31 -10.75 33.69
CA ARG A 388 9.86 -10.86 32.32
C ARG A 388 10.88 -11.58 31.43
N GLY A 389 12.16 -11.29 31.57
CA GLY A 389 13.23 -11.98 30.83
C GLY A 389 13.30 -13.47 31.16
N VAL A 390 13.26 -13.81 32.43
CA VAL A 390 13.27 -15.22 32.88
C VAL A 390 12.02 -15.97 32.42
N MET A 391 10.86 -15.32 32.37
CA MET A 391 9.60 -15.94 31.89
C MET A 391 9.51 -16.02 30.37
N SER A 392 10.25 -15.19 29.65
CA SER A 392 10.37 -15.31 28.18
C SER A 392 11.14 -16.57 27.79
N SER A 393 12.38 -16.69 28.27
CA SER A 393 13.21 -17.89 28.08
C SER A 393 14.34 -17.96 29.09
N PRO A 394 14.88 -19.16 29.35
CA PRO A 394 16.12 -19.31 30.17
C PRO A 394 17.30 -18.54 29.60
N ALA A 395 17.40 -18.41 28.27
CA ALA A 395 18.46 -17.67 27.61
C ALA A 395 18.37 -16.15 27.84
N ALA A 396 17.18 -15.57 27.75
CA ALA A 396 16.96 -14.16 28.08
C ALA A 396 17.20 -13.90 29.56
N GLY A 397 16.75 -14.80 30.42
CA GLY A 397 17.04 -14.76 31.86
C GLY A 397 18.53 -14.78 32.15
N TYR A 398 19.29 -15.65 31.48
CA TYR A 398 20.74 -15.71 31.62
C TYR A 398 21.42 -14.40 31.23
N GLU A 399 21.12 -13.85 30.06
CA GLU A 399 21.70 -12.57 29.60
C GLU A 399 21.39 -11.41 30.55
N MET A 400 20.14 -11.29 31.00
CA MET A 400 19.72 -10.23 31.91
C MET A 400 20.36 -10.33 33.29
N LEU A 401 20.58 -11.56 33.80
CA LEU A 401 21.17 -11.81 35.10
C LEU A 401 22.69 -11.68 35.10
N LEU A 402 23.38 -11.86 33.94
CA LEU A 402 24.86 -11.91 33.82
C LEU A 402 25.51 -10.57 33.48
N LYS A 403 24.79 -9.60 32.84
CA LYS A 403 25.40 -8.33 32.43
C LYS A 403 25.95 -7.56 33.62
N ARG A 404 27.28 -7.43 33.66
CA ARG A 404 28.04 -6.61 34.61
C ARG A 404 28.00 -5.14 34.20
N LYS A 405 28.17 -4.24 35.21
CA LYS A 405 28.54 -2.82 35.03
C LYS A 405 29.36 -2.62 33.77
N SER A 406 28.76 -2.14 32.67
CA SER A 406 29.51 -1.34 31.71
C SER A 406 29.91 -0.07 32.47
N LYS A 407 31.17 0.33 32.43
CA LYS A 407 31.63 1.60 33.03
C LYS A 407 30.77 2.72 32.46
N LEU A 408 29.72 3.09 33.19
CA LEU A 408 29.07 4.38 33.01
C LEU A 408 30.14 5.43 33.32
N SER A 409 30.42 6.30 32.37
CA SER A 409 31.24 7.48 32.57
C SER A 409 30.59 8.26 33.72
N GLU A 410 31.37 8.63 34.71
CA GLU A 410 30.97 9.23 36.00
C GLU A 410 30.24 10.59 35.89
N ASN A 411 29.80 11.02 34.68
CA ASN A 411 29.31 12.39 34.44
C ASN A 411 27.91 12.51 33.80
N GLU A 412 27.09 11.48 33.74
CA GLU A 412 25.68 11.65 33.31
C GLU A 412 24.75 11.57 34.53
N GLU A 413 24.44 12.73 35.12
CA GLU A 413 23.29 12.87 36.01
C GLU A 413 22.01 12.61 35.20
N ILE A 414 21.33 11.52 35.52
CA ILE A 414 20.03 11.16 34.92
C ILE A 414 19.02 12.20 35.43
N GLY A 415 18.43 12.97 34.52
CA GLY A 415 17.35 13.89 34.86
C GLY A 415 16.16 13.14 35.47
N ASP A 416 15.53 13.70 36.47
CA ASP A 416 14.34 13.15 37.18
C ASP A 416 13.19 12.76 36.23
N ASP A 417 13.17 13.28 35.00
CA ASP A 417 12.13 13.05 34.01
C ASP A 417 12.28 11.69 33.26
N GLU A 418 13.51 11.12 33.15
CA GLU A 418 13.72 9.79 32.55
C GLU A 418 13.20 8.64 33.45
N VAL A 419 13.04 8.88 34.72
CA VAL A 419 12.55 7.89 35.71
C VAL A 419 11.02 7.87 35.78
N ARG A 420 10.35 8.89 35.27
CA ARG A 420 8.87 9.01 35.38
C ARG A 420 8.13 8.10 34.40
N ASP A 421 8.78 7.69 33.35
CA ASP A 421 8.18 6.79 32.35
C ASP A 421 8.43 5.33 32.72
N ASN A 422 7.36 4.53 32.70
CA ASN A 422 7.44 3.09 32.91
C ASN A 422 8.03 2.43 31.65
N PRO A 423 9.30 2.00 31.66
CA PRO A 423 9.93 1.39 30.47
C PRO A 423 9.40 -0.01 30.15
N ILE A 424 8.51 -0.55 31.01
CA ILE A 424 7.92 -1.88 30.83
C ILE A 424 6.64 -1.78 30.00
N VAL A 425 5.90 -0.68 30.14
CA VAL A 425 4.79 -0.37 29.23
C VAL A 425 5.39 0.22 27.97
N GLU A 426 5.45 -0.59 26.93
CA GLU A 426 6.08 -0.29 25.66
C GLU A 426 5.57 1.03 25.09
N ARG A 427 6.48 1.99 24.89
CA ARG A 427 6.17 3.19 24.11
C ARG A 427 5.95 2.77 22.65
N TRP A 428 5.02 3.42 21.98
CA TRP A 428 4.76 3.24 20.56
C TRP A 428 5.97 3.51 19.67
N ASP A 429 6.86 4.42 20.09
CA ASP A 429 7.96 4.97 19.31
C ASP A 429 9.27 4.19 19.45
N GLU A 430 9.40 3.27 20.40
CA GLU A 430 10.69 2.66 20.71
C GLU A 430 10.77 1.21 20.25
N GLN A 431 11.37 1.04 19.06
CA GLN A 431 11.72 -0.25 18.46
C GLN A 431 12.93 -0.93 19.14
N ASN A 432 13.42 -0.42 20.27
CA ASN A 432 14.65 -0.88 20.88
C ASN A 432 14.44 -2.12 21.78
N ASP A 433 14.83 -3.27 21.24
CA ASP A 433 14.89 -4.55 21.98
C ASP A 433 15.93 -4.54 23.11
N THR A 434 16.79 -3.50 23.21
CA THR A 434 17.95 -3.42 24.12
C THR A 434 17.68 -2.62 25.42
N GLU A 435 16.68 -1.76 25.47
CA GLU A 435 16.45 -0.82 26.60
C GLU A 435 16.17 -1.49 27.95
N GLN A 436 15.55 -2.65 27.97
CA GLN A 436 15.22 -3.34 29.21
C GLN A 436 16.44 -3.87 29.98
N ILE A 437 17.55 -4.11 29.28
CA ILE A 437 18.80 -4.54 29.89
C ILE A 437 19.50 -3.35 30.55
N GLU A 438 19.42 -2.17 29.96
CA GLU A 438 20.03 -0.95 30.50
C GLU A 438 19.39 -0.50 31.83
N ILE A 439 18.12 -0.82 32.05
CA ILE A 439 17.43 -0.50 33.32
C ILE A 439 18.01 -1.28 34.50
N ILE A 440 18.39 -2.55 34.26
CA ILE A 440 19.00 -3.38 35.31
C ILE A 440 20.41 -2.87 35.66
N ASP A 441 21.16 -2.39 34.67
CA ASP A 441 22.50 -1.81 34.86
C ASP A 441 22.43 -0.48 35.66
N ARG A 442 21.30 0.24 35.59
CA ARG A 442 21.04 1.48 36.33
C ARG A 442 20.57 1.25 37.78
N ALA A 443 20.12 0.04 38.13
CA ALA A 443 19.76 -0.31 39.50
C ALA A 443 21.05 -0.50 40.35
N GLU A 444 21.45 0.47 41.13
CA GLU A 444 22.60 0.38 42.03
C GLU A 444 22.47 -0.82 42.99
N LEU A 445 23.03 -1.97 42.59
CA LEU A 445 22.98 -3.21 43.34
C LEU A 445 24.28 -3.42 44.16
N SER A 446 24.16 -3.98 45.35
CA SER A 446 25.27 -4.35 46.20
C SER A 446 26.03 -5.57 45.68
N ASP A 447 27.27 -5.78 46.16
CA ASP A 447 28.09 -6.95 45.74
C ASP A 447 27.41 -8.28 46.12
N THR A 448 26.63 -8.33 47.17
CA THR A 448 25.87 -9.51 47.60
C THR A 448 24.72 -9.80 46.66
N GLU A 449 24.03 -8.76 46.18
CA GLU A 449 22.99 -8.87 45.17
C GLU A 449 23.54 -9.31 43.83
N TRP A 450 24.70 -8.76 43.40
CA TRP A 450 25.40 -9.22 42.18
C TRP A 450 25.84 -10.69 42.24
N ASN A 451 26.39 -11.16 43.38
CA ASN A 451 26.71 -12.56 43.56
C ASN A 451 25.48 -13.47 43.48
N THR A 452 24.36 -13.01 43.96
CA THR A 452 23.09 -13.76 43.88
C THR A 452 22.61 -13.82 42.41
N LEU A 453 22.64 -12.70 41.67
CA LEU A 453 22.33 -12.66 40.23
C LEU A 453 23.21 -13.61 39.43
N ASN A 454 24.50 -13.60 39.63
CA ASN A 454 25.43 -14.51 38.93
C ASN A 454 25.11 -16.00 39.17
N ARG A 455 24.70 -16.35 40.39
CA ARG A 455 24.28 -17.73 40.71
C ARG A 455 22.98 -18.09 40.01
N LEU A 456 22.05 -17.18 39.97
CA LEU A 456 20.77 -17.36 39.27
C LEU A 456 20.99 -17.46 37.75
N ALA A 457 21.93 -16.67 37.19
CA ALA A 457 22.29 -16.73 35.79
C ALA A 457 22.83 -18.13 35.40
N GLN A 458 23.72 -18.72 36.21
CA GLN A 458 24.24 -20.07 35.96
C GLN A 458 23.13 -21.12 35.96
N LYS A 459 22.18 -21.02 36.91
CA LYS A 459 20.99 -21.88 36.93
C LYS A 459 20.17 -21.72 35.64
N ALA A 460 19.95 -20.47 35.16
CA ALA A 460 19.26 -20.21 33.92
C ALA A 460 19.95 -20.84 32.71
N LEU A 461 21.28 -20.76 32.63
CA LEU A 461 22.06 -21.35 31.56
C LEU A 461 21.88 -22.88 31.47
N GLU A 462 21.82 -23.57 32.62
CA GLU A 462 21.59 -25.01 32.70
C GLU A 462 20.22 -25.44 32.19
N LEU A 463 19.24 -24.52 32.18
CA LEU A 463 17.88 -24.75 31.72
C LEU A 463 17.67 -24.50 30.22
N THR A 464 18.71 -24.11 29.47
CA THR A 464 18.61 -23.83 28.03
C THR A 464 18.46 -25.08 27.14
N LYS A 465 18.18 -26.24 27.74
CA LYS A 465 17.94 -27.52 27.05
C LYS A 465 16.44 -27.72 26.83
N ILE A 466 16.05 -28.26 25.67
CA ILE A 466 14.65 -28.45 25.29
C ILE A 466 13.85 -29.30 26.29
N GLU A 467 14.49 -30.26 26.94
CA GLU A 467 13.86 -31.16 27.91
C GLU A 467 13.53 -30.47 29.24
N LYS A 468 14.10 -29.27 29.47
CA LYS A 468 13.94 -28.50 30.70
C LYS A 468 13.05 -27.25 30.54
N ASP A 469 12.69 -26.92 29.29
CA ASP A 469 11.83 -25.76 28.97
C ASP A 469 10.57 -26.22 28.22
N GLU A 470 9.46 -26.37 28.94
CA GLU A 470 8.18 -26.81 28.37
C GLU A 470 7.62 -25.81 27.35
N LYS A 471 7.93 -24.49 27.47
CA LYS A 471 7.47 -23.46 26.55
C LYS A 471 8.09 -23.68 25.15
N VAL A 472 9.41 -23.83 25.06
CA VAL A 472 10.08 -24.06 23.78
C VAL A 472 9.79 -25.43 23.21
N LYS A 473 9.55 -26.44 24.05
CA LYS A 473 9.13 -27.77 23.63
C LYS A 473 7.79 -27.72 22.93
N LEU A 474 6.78 -27.13 23.56
CA LEU A 474 5.43 -26.99 22.97
C LEU A 474 5.47 -26.14 21.69
N ALA A 475 6.22 -25.04 21.70
CA ALA A 475 6.42 -24.23 20.50
C ALA A 475 7.04 -25.07 19.35
N SER A 476 8.03 -25.90 19.66
CA SER A 476 8.68 -26.75 18.66
C SER A 476 7.73 -27.83 18.09
N GLU A 477 6.86 -28.39 18.91
CA GLU A 477 5.83 -29.35 18.49
C GLU A 477 4.82 -28.69 17.56
N GLN A 478 4.33 -27.50 17.91
CA GLN A 478 3.40 -26.73 17.06
C GLN A 478 4.04 -26.37 15.71
N ILE A 479 5.26 -25.92 15.71
CA ILE A 479 6.00 -25.58 14.49
C ILE A 479 6.19 -26.81 13.59
N LYS A 480 6.50 -27.98 14.17
CA LYS A 480 6.57 -29.26 13.43
C LYS A 480 5.23 -29.60 12.75
N ILE A 481 4.11 -29.37 13.44
CA ILE A 481 2.77 -29.60 12.87
C ILE A 481 2.57 -28.71 11.63
N TRP A 482 2.87 -27.42 11.72
CA TRP A 482 2.71 -26.47 10.62
C TRP A 482 3.61 -26.77 9.42
N VAL A 483 4.90 -26.98 9.65
CA VAL A 483 5.86 -27.34 8.60
C VAL A 483 5.46 -28.65 7.91
N ASN A 484 4.95 -29.60 8.70
CA ASN A 484 4.41 -30.86 8.18
C ASN A 484 3.10 -30.67 7.40
N LYS A 485 2.30 -29.67 7.61
CA LYS A 485 1.14 -29.29 6.80
C LYS A 485 1.52 -28.57 5.50
N GLY A 486 2.73 -28.05 5.37
CA GLY A 486 3.17 -27.24 4.24
C GLY A 486 3.21 -25.73 4.53
N GLN A 487 2.98 -25.32 5.77
CA GLN A 487 2.97 -23.92 6.17
C GLN A 487 4.37 -23.41 6.45
N SER A 488 4.56 -22.09 6.29
CA SER A 488 5.79 -21.35 6.61
C SER A 488 5.52 -20.40 7.78
N PRO A 489 5.89 -20.77 9.02
CA PRO A 489 5.56 -19.99 10.20
C PRO A 489 6.55 -18.88 10.51
N ILE A 490 6.03 -17.82 11.18
CA ILE A 490 6.80 -16.80 11.89
C ILE A 490 6.62 -17.00 13.38
N VAL A 491 7.71 -16.90 14.14
CA VAL A 491 7.71 -16.95 15.60
C VAL A 491 8.12 -15.57 16.12
N PHE A 492 7.22 -14.86 16.77
CA PHE A 492 7.51 -13.56 17.37
C PHE A 492 7.93 -13.70 18.82
N CYS A 493 9.15 -13.25 19.12
CA CYS A 493 9.75 -13.20 20.44
C CYS A 493 9.91 -11.74 20.88
N ARG A 494 9.97 -11.52 22.21
CA ARG A 494 10.21 -10.18 22.75
C ARG A 494 11.71 -9.85 22.84
N PHE A 495 12.55 -10.81 23.21
CA PHE A 495 13.96 -10.58 23.46
C PHE A 495 14.83 -11.20 22.36
N ILE A 496 15.93 -10.52 22.01
CA ILE A 496 16.91 -10.99 21.03
C ILE A 496 17.45 -12.36 21.45
N ALA A 497 17.84 -12.51 22.74
CA ALA A 497 18.32 -13.77 23.28
C ALA A 497 17.31 -14.92 23.14
N THR A 498 16.01 -14.63 23.36
CA THR A 498 14.93 -15.61 23.14
C THR A 498 14.82 -15.99 21.67
N ALA A 499 14.90 -15.03 20.76
CA ALA A 499 14.82 -15.31 19.33
C ALA A 499 15.97 -16.22 18.85
N HIS A 500 17.20 -15.94 19.26
CA HIS A 500 18.35 -16.79 18.96
C HIS A 500 18.25 -18.18 19.61
N TYR A 501 17.78 -18.25 20.85
CA TYR A 501 17.56 -19.51 21.57
C TYR A 501 16.52 -20.38 20.86
N VAL A 502 15.35 -19.85 20.56
CA VAL A 502 14.28 -20.56 19.86
C VAL A 502 14.75 -21.03 18.49
N ALA A 503 15.42 -20.17 17.72
CA ALA A 503 15.96 -20.56 16.42
C ALA A 503 17.01 -21.70 16.53
N LYS A 504 17.88 -21.66 17.53
CA LYS A 504 18.86 -22.72 17.80
C LYS A 504 18.19 -24.05 18.13
N ILE A 505 17.19 -24.04 19.00
CA ILE A 505 16.42 -25.26 19.35
C ILE A 505 15.70 -25.79 18.13
N LEU A 506 14.96 -24.95 17.36
CA LEU A 506 14.26 -25.38 16.16
C LEU A 506 15.21 -26.02 15.14
N LYS A 507 16.42 -25.45 14.93
CA LYS A 507 17.45 -26.05 14.07
C LYS A 507 17.90 -27.44 14.54
N SER A 508 17.87 -27.68 15.84
CA SER A 508 18.31 -28.97 16.40
C SER A 508 17.24 -30.07 16.28
N VAL A 509 15.95 -29.70 16.27
CA VAL A 509 14.83 -30.67 16.31
C VAL A 509 14.12 -30.87 14.96
N LEU A 510 14.41 -30.00 13.98
CA LEU A 510 13.81 -30.07 12.65
C LEU A 510 14.78 -30.68 11.63
N PRO A 511 14.28 -31.23 10.52
CA PRO A 511 15.12 -31.70 9.42
C PRO A 511 16.02 -30.60 8.86
N LYS A 512 17.23 -30.94 8.41
CA LYS A 512 18.21 -29.98 7.85
C LYS A 512 17.71 -29.22 6.61
N GLU A 513 16.67 -29.71 5.95
CA GLU A 513 16.04 -29.09 4.77
C GLU A 513 15.20 -27.84 5.13
N VAL A 514 14.88 -27.66 6.41
CA VAL A 514 14.08 -26.51 6.88
C VAL A 514 15.03 -25.36 7.17
N ASP A 515 14.88 -24.25 6.42
CA ASP A 515 15.65 -23.02 6.68
C ASP A 515 15.07 -22.29 7.90
N VAL A 516 15.80 -22.26 9.00
CA VAL A 516 15.41 -21.56 10.24
C VAL A 516 16.38 -20.41 10.47
N ARG A 517 15.87 -19.18 10.52
CA ARG A 517 16.68 -17.98 10.80
C ARG A 517 16.10 -17.11 11.91
N ALA A 518 16.98 -16.58 12.76
CA ALA A 518 16.64 -15.49 13.67
C ALA A 518 16.96 -14.17 12.98
N ILE A 519 15.99 -13.25 12.98
CA ILE A 519 16.13 -11.89 12.44
C ILE A 519 15.67 -10.91 13.51
N THR A 520 16.60 -10.08 13.98
CA THR A 520 16.44 -9.19 15.13
C THR A 520 16.91 -7.78 14.79
N SER A 521 16.80 -6.85 15.74
CA SER A 521 17.28 -5.47 15.61
C SER A 521 18.81 -5.33 15.52
N GLU A 522 19.58 -6.40 15.77
CA GLU A 522 21.04 -6.41 15.56
C GLU A 522 21.45 -6.25 14.09
N LEU A 523 20.53 -6.57 13.17
CA LEU A 523 20.75 -6.42 11.74
C LEU A 523 20.22 -5.07 11.25
N SER A 524 20.89 -4.47 10.28
CA SER A 524 20.37 -3.33 9.55
C SER A 524 19.11 -3.69 8.75
N ASP A 525 18.32 -2.72 8.39
CA ASP A 525 17.09 -2.94 7.63
C ASP A 525 17.34 -3.61 6.27
N ASP A 526 18.43 -3.26 5.61
CA ASP A 526 18.83 -3.87 4.33
C ASP A 526 19.23 -5.34 4.51
N GLU A 527 20.01 -5.65 5.54
CA GLU A 527 20.39 -7.04 5.85
C GLU A 527 19.17 -7.90 6.25
N ARG A 528 18.20 -7.31 6.97
CA ARG A 528 16.95 -8.02 7.31
C ARG A 528 16.19 -8.42 6.04
N ARG A 529 16.01 -7.47 5.10
CA ARG A 529 15.34 -7.74 3.82
C ARG A 529 16.05 -8.78 3.00
N GLU A 530 17.37 -8.66 2.84
CA GLU A 530 18.19 -9.61 2.09
C GLU A 530 18.03 -11.02 2.65
N LYS A 531 18.16 -11.20 3.98
CA LYS A 531 18.00 -12.50 4.62
C LYS A 531 16.60 -13.09 4.47
N ILE A 532 15.54 -12.25 4.52
CA ILE A 532 14.17 -12.69 4.29
C ILE A 532 13.96 -13.11 2.84
N ASP A 533 14.54 -12.39 1.88
CA ASP A 533 14.46 -12.73 0.46
C ASP A 533 15.24 -14.00 0.13
N GLU A 534 16.36 -14.23 0.78
CA GLU A 534 17.08 -15.51 0.69
C GLU A 534 16.25 -16.68 1.23
N MET A 535 15.59 -16.51 2.39
CA MET A 535 14.70 -17.53 2.96
C MET A 535 13.53 -17.86 2.03
N ALA A 536 13.03 -16.89 1.28
CA ALA A 536 11.95 -17.11 0.33
C ALA A 536 12.30 -18.13 -0.76
N LYS A 537 13.58 -18.36 -1.05
CA LYS A 537 14.06 -19.39 -1.99
C LYS A 537 13.92 -20.81 -1.45
N SER A 538 13.80 -20.96 -0.12
CA SER A 538 13.65 -22.27 0.53
C SER A 538 12.16 -22.66 0.62
N PRO A 539 11.74 -23.85 0.15
CA PRO A 539 10.34 -24.27 0.17
C PRO A 539 9.81 -24.47 1.60
N LYS A 540 10.68 -24.84 2.55
CA LYS A 540 10.37 -24.99 3.98
C LYS A 540 11.22 -24.01 4.77
N ARG A 541 10.57 -23.04 5.38
CA ARG A 541 11.25 -21.95 6.08
C ARG A 541 10.53 -21.54 7.36
N ILE A 542 11.28 -21.10 8.34
CA ILE A 542 10.79 -20.63 9.63
C ILE A 542 11.56 -19.36 9.98
N LEU A 543 10.82 -18.29 10.20
CA LEU A 543 11.38 -17.03 10.66
C LEU A 543 11.15 -16.91 12.18
N VAL A 544 12.20 -16.67 12.94
CA VAL A 544 12.11 -16.28 14.34
C VAL A 544 12.50 -14.81 14.43
N ALA A 545 11.64 -13.96 14.95
CA ALA A 545 11.80 -12.52 14.88
C ALA A 545 11.47 -11.83 16.19
N THR A 546 12.08 -10.67 16.40
CA THR A 546 11.63 -9.70 17.41
C THR A 546 10.67 -8.68 16.80
N ASP A 547 10.18 -7.76 17.62
CA ASP A 547 9.24 -6.71 17.18
C ASP A 547 9.81 -5.74 16.14
N CYS A 548 11.12 -5.78 15.87
CA CYS A 548 11.73 -5.03 14.76
C CYS A 548 11.13 -5.36 13.37
N LEU A 549 10.45 -6.50 13.22
CA LEU A 549 9.72 -6.89 12.02
C LEU A 549 8.22 -6.63 12.12
N SER A 550 7.73 -6.08 13.22
CA SER A 550 6.32 -5.69 13.34
C SER A 550 5.96 -4.49 12.47
N GLU A 551 6.96 -3.78 11.92
CA GLU A 551 6.79 -2.63 11.04
C GLU A 551 7.74 -2.71 9.83
N GLY A 552 7.35 -2.16 8.69
CA GLY A 552 8.21 -1.86 7.55
C GLY A 552 8.56 -2.98 6.57
N ILE A 553 8.29 -4.26 6.86
CA ILE A 553 8.59 -5.36 5.94
C ILE A 553 7.32 -6.14 5.61
N ASN A 554 7.09 -6.40 4.31
CA ASN A 554 5.98 -7.21 3.84
C ASN A 554 6.35 -8.70 3.89
N LEU A 555 5.62 -9.48 4.67
CA LEU A 555 5.87 -10.91 4.91
C LEU A 555 4.76 -11.80 4.34
N GLN A 556 3.67 -11.19 3.81
CA GLN A 556 2.47 -11.91 3.36
C GLN A 556 2.73 -12.94 2.25
N ASP A 557 3.68 -12.65 1.34
CA ASP A 557 3.95 -13.55 0.21
C ASP A 557 4.88 -14.73 0.59
N LYS A 558 5.42 -14.69 1.81
CA LYS A 558 6.48 -15.62 2.23
C LYS A 558 6.07 -16.50 3.40
N PHE A 559 5.12 -16.05 4.22
CA PHE A 559 4.71 -16.72 5.46
C PHE A 559 3.19 -16.73 5.60
N ASN A 560 2.65 -17.74 6.31
CA ASN A 560 1.20 -17.99 6.41
C ASN A 560 0.74 -18.59 7.75
N ALA A 561 1.63 -18.63 8.74
CA ALA A 561 1.29 -18.98 10.12
C ALA A 561 2.09 -18.13 11.11
N ILE A 562 1.52 -17.83 12.26
CA ILE A 562 2.11 -16.96 13.28
C ILE A 562 2.06 -17.63 14.65
N LEU A 563 3.19 -17.70 15.32
CA LEU A 563 3.30 -18.06 16.72
C LEU A 563 3.75 -16.86 17.55
N HIS A 564 2.88 -16.36 18.41
CA HIS A 564 3.27 -15.43 19.46
C HIS A 564 3.92 -16.19 20.59
N TYR A 565 5.26 -16.27 20.57
CA TYR A 565 6.05 -16.95 21.59
C TYR A 565 6.00 -16.17 22.90
N ASP A 566 6.16 -14.84 22.81
CA ASP A 566 5.98 -13.92 23.91
C ASP A 566 4.80 -12.99 23.67
N LEU A 567 3.98 -12.81 24.72
CA LEU A 567 2.86 -11.89 24.69
C LEU A 567 3.37 -10.44 24.81
N PRO A 568 3.01 -9.55 23.87
CA PRO A 568 3.23 -8.14 24.07
C PRO A 568 2.20 -7.60 25.07
N TRP A 569 2.61 -6.63 25.88
CA TRP A 569 1.71 -6.00 26.83
C TRP A 569 0.78 -4.98 26.18
N ASN A 570 1.17 -4.50 24.97
CA ASN A 570 0.31 -3.68 24.15
C ASN A 570 -0.43 -4.58 23.13
N PRO A 571 -1.75 -4.75 23.23
CA PRO A 571 -2.53 -5.61 22.32
C PRO A 571 -2.47 -5.17 20.87
N ASN A 572 -2.23 -3.89 20.58
CA ASN A 572 -2.09 -3.39 19.22
C ASN A 572 -0.85 -3.97 18.51
N ARG A 573 0.18 -4.37 19.25
CA ARG A 573 1.33 -5.07 18.67
C ARG A 573 0.98 -6.47 18.14
N LEU A 574 0.01 -7.15 18.75
CA LEU A 574 -0.51 -8.40 18.19
C LEU A 574 -1.09 -8.16 16.78
N GLU A 575 -1.94 -7.14 16.65
CA GLU A 575 -2.53 -6.79 15.36
C GLU A 575 -1.47 -6.31 14.35
N GLN A 576 -0.46 -5.57 14.78
CA GLN A 576 0.66 -5.16 13.92
C GLN A 576 1.46 -6.38 13.43
N ARG A 577 1.84 -7.32 14.32
CA ARG A 577 2.53 -8.56 13.97
C ARG A 577 1.71 -9.40 12.98
N GLU A 578 0.43 -9.60 13.29
CA GLU A 578 -0.50 -10.35 12.43
C GLU A 578 -0.71 -9.67 11.09
N GLY A 579 -0.86 -8.35 11.07
CA GLY A 579 -1.03 -7.55 9.85
C GLY A 579 0.18 -7.53 8.91
N ARG A 580 1.34 -8.12 9.28
CA ARG A 580 2.47 -8.34 8.36
C ARG A 580 2.25 -9.53 7.43
N VAL A 581 1.43 -10.48 7.86
CA VAL A 581 1.09 -11.69 7.11
C VAL A 581 -0.36 -11.61 6.61
N ASP A 582 -1.27 -11.15 7.48
CA ASP A 582 -2.69 -11.05 7.22
C ASP A 582 -3.02 -9.75 6.47
N ARG A 583 -2.81 -9.76 5.15
CA ARG A 583 -3.06 -8.62 4.25
C ARG A 583 -3.92 -9.00 3.06
N TYR A 584 -4.52 -7.98 2.47
CA TYR A 584 -5.21 -8.09 1.19
C TYR A 584 -4.30 -8.72 0.12
N GLY A 585 -4.83 -9.69 -0.63
CA GLY A 585 -4.11 -10.32 -1.74
C GLY A 585 -3.02 -11.31 -1.31
N GLN A 586 -3.07 -11.82 -0.07
CA GLN A 586 -2.19 -12.91 0.32
C GLN A 586 -2.43 -14.13 -0.57
N PRO A 587 -1.37 -14.73 -1.14
CA PRO A 587 -1.51 -15.82 -2.12
C PRO A 587 -2.02 -17.15 -1.52
N GLY A 588 -2.19 -17.24 -0.19
CA GLY A 588 -2.52 -18.50 0.48
C GLY A 588 -1.33 -19.48 0.51
N TRP A 589 -1.61 -20.75 0.69
CA TRP A 589 -0.61 -21.81 0.70
C TRP A 589 -1.18 -23.13 0.19
N ILE A 590 -0.31 -24.00 -0.28
CA ILE A 590 -0.69 -25.33 -0.81
C ILE A 590 -0.43 -26.37 0.28
N ASP A 591 -1.46 -27.13 0.64
CA ASP A 591 -1.35 -28.19 1.62
C ASP A 591 -0.71 -29.47 1.02
N LYS A 592 -0.50 -30.49 1.86
CA LYS A 592 0.11 -31.77 1.45
C LYS A 592 -0.65 -32.50 0.35
N ASN A 593 -1.95 -32.25 0.23
CA ASN A 593 -2.81 -32.91 -0.74
C ASN A 593 -2.80 -32.18 -2.09
N GLY A 594 -2.16 -30.99 -2.15
CA GLY A 594 -2.15 -30.13 -3.31
C GLY A 594 -3.29 -29.11 -3.34
N ASP A 595 -4.09 -29.03 -2.25
CA ASP A 595 -5.23 -28.13 -2.17
C ASP A 595 -4.78 -26.73 -1.73
N HIS A 596 -5.32 -25.72 -2.40
CA HIS A 596 -5.05 -24.32 -2.08
C HIS A 596 -5.86 -23.90 -0.84
N GLN A 597 -5.15 -23.39 0.16
CA GLN A 597 -5.70 -22.92 1.43
C GLN A 597 -5.54 -21.38 1.52
N ASN A 598 -6.64 -20.67 1.75
CA ASN A 598 -6.64 -19.23 2.01
C ASN A 598 -6.87 -18.95 3.50
N THR A 599 -5.98 -19.51 4.34
CA THR A 599 -6.06 -19.39 5.81
C THR A 599 -4.73 -18.95 6.41
N ILE A 600 -4.81 -18.23 7.53
CA ILE A 600 -3.68 -17.93 8.40
C ILE A 600 -3.96 -18.47 9.77
N ASP A 601 -3.07 -19.36 10.22
CA ASP A 601 -3.14 -19.91 11.57
C ASP A 601 -2.32 -19.05 12.53
N VAL A 602 -2.97 -18.56 13.57
CA VAL A 602 -2.31 -17.79 14.64
C VAL A 602 -2.42 -18.56 15.94
N LYS A 603 -1.31 -18.78 16.61
CA LYS A 603 -1.25 -19.38 17.93
C LYS A 603 -0.63 -18.42 18.92
N VAL A 604 -1.24 -18.33 20.10
CA VAL A 604 -0.79 -17.49 21.20
C VAL A 604 -0.34 -18.40 22.34
N LEU A 605 0.96 -18.43 22.58
CA LEU A 605 1.56 -19.26 23.61
C LEU A 605 1.49 -18.55 24.97
N PHE A 606 0.93 -19.20 25.99
CA PHE A 606 0.84 -18.61 27.32
C PHE A 606 0.99 -19.65 28.42
N GLY A 607 1.58 -19.23 29.55
CA GLY A 607 1.74 -20.09 30.73
C GLY A 607 0.52 -20.00 31.65
N GLU A 608 -0.24 -21.08 31.82
CA GLU A 608 -1.41 -21.11 32.74
C GLU A 608 -1.04 -20.87 34.20
N ASP A 609 0.16 -21.20 34.58
CA ASP A 609 0.75 -21.03 35.87
C ASP A 609 1.75 -19.88 35.97
N ASN A 610 1.89 -19.11 34.87
CA ASN A 610 2.69 -17.89 34.84
C ASN A 610 1.81 -16.67 35.19
N PRO A 611 1.99 -16.07 36.37
CA PRO A 611 1.15 -14.94 36.78
C PRO A 611 1.18 -13.76 35.84
N MET A 612 2.31 -13.53 35.14
CA MET A 612 2.48 -12.43 34.19
C MET A 612 1.68 -12.67 32.92
N ASP A 613 1.76 -13.85 32.34
CA ASP A 613 1.03 -14.21 31.11
C ASP A 613 -0.47 -14.25 31.36
N VAL A 614 -0.91 -14.81 32.50
CA VAL A 614 -2.32 -14.91 32.87
C VAL A 614 -2.96 -13.54 33.01
N VAL A 615 -2.28 -12.59 33.68
CA VAL A 615 -2.77 -11.22 33.85
C VAL A 615 -2.85 -10.51 32.50
N VAL A 616 -1.81 -10.56 31.69
CA VAL A 616 -1.78 -9.90 30.37
C VAL A 616 -2.84 -10.50 29.45
N LEU A 617 -2.92 -11.84 29.36
CA LEU A 617 -3.84 -12.49 28.43
C LEU A 617 -5.30 -12.31 28.83
N LYS A 618 -5.66 -12.67 30.08
CA LYS A 618 -7.07 -12.67 30.51
C LYS A 618 -7.63 -11.28 30.76
N ILE A 619 -6.88 -10.41 31.39
CA ILE A 619 -7.42 -9.11 31.78
C ILE A 619 -7.37 -8.13 30.59
N ILE A 620 -6.30 -8.11 29.85
CA ILE A 620 -6.09 -7.10 28.82
C ILE A 620 -6.54 -7.59 27.45
N ILE A 621 -5.97 -8.71 27.01
CA ILE A 621 -6.18 -9.17 25.63
C ILE A 621 -7.61 -9.67 25.43
N GLU A 622 -8.14 -10.54 26.30
CA GLU A 622 -9.50 -11.06 26.18
C GLU A 622 -10.56 -9.96 26.26
N LYS A 623 -10.44 -9.03 27.23
CA LYS A 623 -11.40 -7.93 27.38
C LYS A 623 -11.36 -7.00 26.15
N ILE A 624 -10.17 -6.63 25.68
CA ILE A 624 -10.02 -5.78 24.50
C ILE A 624 -10.50 -6.49 23.25
N GLN A 625 -10.15 -7.76 23.04
CA GLN A 625 -10.63 -8.54 21.89
C GLN A 625 -12.15 -8.72 21.92
N LYS A 626 -12.75 -8.96 23.08
CA LYS A 626 -14.20 -9.03 23.24
C LYS A 626 -14.88 -7.74 22.83
N ILE A 627 -14.33 -6.60 23.23
CA ILE A 627 -14.87 -5.28 22.86
C ILE A 627 -14.63 -5.01 21.38
N GLN A 628 -13.45 -5.26 20.86
CA GLN A 628 -13.16 -5.12 19.42
C GLN A 628 -14.08 -5.99 18.57
N ASN A 629 -14.33 -7.23 19.00
CA ASN A 629 -15.24 -8.13 18.30
C ASN A 629 -16.69 -7.69 18.38
N THR A 630 -17.13 -7.11 19.49
CA THR A 630 -18.52 -6.68 19.71
C THR A 630 -18.79 -5.31 19.11
N SER A 631 -17.97 -4.31 19.40
CA SER A 631 -18.15 -2.93 18.96
C SER A 631 -17.44 -2.61 17.64
N GLY A 632 -16.43 -3.40 17.25
CA GLY A 632 -15.57 -3.11 16.09
C GLY A 632 -14.64 -1.91 16.29
N VAL A 633 -14.39 -1.48 17.53
CA VAL A 633 -13.54 -0.35 17.86
C VAL A 633 -12.19 -0.85 18.37
N SER A 634 -11.08 -0.31 17.85
CA SER A 634 -9.73 -0.52 18.39
C SER A 634 -9.58 0.34 19.62
N ILE A 635 -9.34 -0.28 20.76
CA ILE A 635 -9.13 0.43 22.02
C ILE A 635 -7.63 0.58 22.23
N ALA A 636 -7.14 1.81 22.20
CA ALA A 636 -5.82 2.11 22.71
C ALA A 636 -5.92 2.32 24.22
N LEU A 637 -5.13 1.59 24.98
CA LEU A 637 -5.03 1.82 26.43
C LEU A 637 -4.37 3.18 26.65
N ALA A 638 -5.09 4.09 27.31
CA ALA A 638 -4.62 5.44 27.61
C ALA A 638 -3.48 5.45 28.64
N ASP A 639 -2.72 6.54 28.71
CA ASP A 639 -1.71 6.74 29.75
C ASP A 639 -2.30 6.75 31.18
N ASP A 640 -3.59 7.11 31.31
CA ASP A 640 -4.31 6.97 32.59
C ASP A 640 -4.37 5.51 33.05
N ASN A 641 -4.28 4.55 32.15
CA ASN A 641 -4.20 3.12 32.46
C ASN A 641 -2.80 2.67 32.91
N ARG A 642 -1.75 3.50 32.78
CA ARG A 642 -0.45 3.20 33.38
C ARG A 642 -0.58 2.98 34.87
N SER A 643 -1.40 3.78 35.53
CA SER A 643 -1.64 3.63 36.98
C SER A 643 -2.27 2.28 37.31
N VAL A 644 -3.16 1.77 36.47
CA VAL A 644 -3.80 0.46 36.62
C VAL A 644 -2.85 -0.67 36.32
N MET A 645 -2.12 -0.58 35.21
CA MET A 645 -1.10 -1.58 34.88
C MET A 645 -0.01 -1.63 35.95
N ASP A 646 0.45 -0.48 36.44
CA ASP A 646 1.41 -0.42 37.54
C ASP A 646 0.87 -1.02 38.84
N LYS A 647 -0.40 -0.79 39.16
CA LYS A 647 -1.08 -1.44 40.30
C LYS A 647 -1.17 -2.96 40.11
N VAL A 648 -1.60 -3.42 38.94
CA VAL A 648 -1.68 -4.86 38.59
C VAL A 648 -0.30 -5.52 38.68
N LEU A 649 0.71 -4.90 38.11
CA LEU A 649 2.08 -5.42 38.13
C LEU A 649 2.67 -5.43 39.54
N LYS A 650 2.39 -4.40 40.32
CA LYS A 650 2.78 -4.30 41.74
C LYS A 650 2.11 -5.39 42.58
N GLU A 651 0.83 -5.65 42.33
CA GLU A 651 0.10 -6.72 43.02
C GLU A 651 0.62 -8.11 42.64
N VAL A 652 0.89 -8.36 41.33
CA VAL A 652 1.49 -9.60 40.83
C VAL A 652 2.89 -9.82 41.46
N LEU A 653 3.71 -8.76 41.57
CA LEU A 653 5.03 -8.86 42.16
C LEU A 653 4.97 -9.12 43.67
N LEU A 654 4.07 -8.43 44.39
CA LEU A 654 3.97 -8.54 45.81
C LEU A 654 3.17 -9.76 46.30
N ASN A 655 2.13 -10.16 45.54
CA ASN A 655 1.19 -11.22 45.91
C ASN A 655 0.90 -12.23 44.80
N PRO A 656 1.93 -12.88 44.18
CA PRO A 656 1.73 -13.73 42.99
C PRO A 656 0.84 -14.94 43.25
N GLU A 657 0.87 -15.54 44.46
CA GLU A 657 0.03 -16.70 44.81
C GLU A 657 -1.47 -16.32 44.89
N LYS A 658 -1.79 -15.12 45.34
CA LYS A 658 -3.16 -14.60 45.36
C LYS A 658 -3.63 -14.30 43.92
N ALA A 659 -2.78 -13.67 43.10
CA ALA A 659 -3.04 -13.39 41.69
C ALA A 659 -3.26 -14.69 40.92
N GLN A 660 -2.39 -15.67 41.03
CA GLN A 660 -2.48 -16.98 40.36
C GLN A 660 -3.76 -17.74 40.78
N ASN A 661 -4.07 -17.83 42.10
CA ASN A 661 -5.26 -18.55 42.59
C ASN A 661 -6.56 -17.92 42.13
N LYS A 662 -6.64 -16.61 42.02
CA LYS A 662 -7.84 -15.92 41.55
C LYS A 662 -8.04 -16.03 40.07
N PHE A 663 -7.02 -15.78 39.27
CA PHE A 663 -7.10 -15.78 37.80
C PHE A 663 -7.16 -17.19 37.18
N SER A 664 -6.59 -18.22 37.80
CA SER A 664 -6.73 -19.62 37.39
C SER A 664 -8.09 -20.24 37.73
N LYS A 665 -8.76 -19.79 38.84
CA LYS A 665 -10.07 -20.31 39.24
C LYS A 665 -11.25 -19.74 38.46
N GLN A 666 -11.11 -18.66 37.72
CA GLN A 666 -12.16 -18.12 36.85
C GLN A 666 -12.46 -19.00 35.63
N ILE A 667 -11.65 -20.01 35.33
CA ILE A 667 -11.99 -21.06 34.35
C ILE A 667 -13.02 -22.07 34.87
N ARG A 668 -13.18 -22.20 36.22
CA ARG A 668 -14.19 -23.05 36.87
C ARG A 668 -14.77 -22.35 38.09
N ILE A 669 -15.97 -21.79 37.92
CA ILE A 669 -17.01 -21.54 38.93
C ILE A 669 -16.55 -21.08 40.33
N ASP A 670 -16.93 -19.82 40.67
CA ASP A 670 -17.46 -19.29 41.90
C ASP A 670 -16.69 -19.41 43.25
N PHE A 671 -16.63 -18.24 43.91
CA PHE A 671 -16.45 -17.95 45.35
C PHE A 671 -15.06 -17.93 45.98
N GLY A 672 -14.76 -16.72 46.42
CA GLY A 672 -13.92 -16.49 47.60
C GLY A 672 -12.99 -15.26 47.57
N THR A 673 -13.53 -14.15 47.77
CA THR A 673 -13.10 -12.84 48.31
C THR A 673 -11.63 -12.59 48.65
N SER A 674 -11.04 -11.66 47.93
CA SER A 674 -10.27 -10.58 48.51
C SER A 674 -10.77 -9.28 47.87
N ALA A 675 -11.33 -8.38 48.64
CA ALA A 675 -12.01 -7.15 48.20
C ALA A 675 -11.12 -6.27 47.28
N GLU A 676 -9.82 -6.21 47.52
CA GLU A 676 -8.86 -5.39 46.76
C GLU A 676 -8.64 -5.83 45.29
N LEU A 677 -8.70 -7.14 44.99
CA LEU A 677 -8.57 -7.65 43.64
C LEU A 677 -9.88 -7.56 42.85
N ASP A 678 -11.03 -7.56 43.52
CA ASP A 678 -12.34 -7.33 42.93
C ASP A 678 -12.52 -5.86 42.56
N GLU A 679 -12.03 -4.94 43.41
CA GLU A 679 -11.96 -3.52 43.07
C GLU A 679 -11.08 -3.26 41.87
N LEU A 680 -9.92 -3.91 41.77
CA LEU A 680 -9.01 -3.78 40.62
C LEU A 680 -9.63 -4.31 39.32
N ASP A 681 -10.34 -5.43 39.33
CA ASP A 681 -11.01 -5.98 38.14
C ASP A 681 -12.18 -5.08 37.69
N VAL A 682 -12.90 -4.50 38.63
CA VAL A 682 -13.95 -3.50 38.37
C VAL A 682 -13.33 -2.21 37.83
N GLU A 683 -12.22 -1.73 38.40
CA GLU A 683 -11.51 -0.53 37.95
C GLU A 683 -11.03 -0.72 36.51
N ILE A 684 -10.37 -1.84 36.17
CA ILE A 684 -9.93 -2.19 34.79
C ILE A 684 -11.13 -2.27 33.86
N THR A 685 -12.23 -2.89 34.28
CA THR A 685 -13.43 -3.01 33.45
C THR A 685 -14.04 -1.65 33.16
N ASN A 686 -14.16 -0.79 34.16
CA ASN A 686 -14.71 0.55 34.01
C ASN A 686 -13.82 1.42 33.08
N GLU A 687 -12.50 1.35 33.21
CA GLU A 687 -11.59 2.11 32.34
C GLU A 687 -11.63 1.61 30.91
N ILE A 688 -11.68 0.29 30.67
CA ILE A 688 -11.82 -0.28 29.34
C ILE A 688 -13.18 0.08 28.71
N GLU A 689 -14.27 0.13 29.54
CA GLU A 689 -15.57 0.57 29.05
C GLU A 689 -15.61 2.08 28.78
N ALA A 690 -14.98 2.91 29.59
CA ALA A 690 -14.84 4.34 29.34
C ALA A 690 -14.02 4.60 28.05
N ALA A 691 -12.92 3.87 27.85
CA ALA A 691 -12.14 3.92 26.60
C ALA A 691 -12.96 3.45 25.38
N ARG A 692 -13.83 2.44 25.56
CA ARG A 692 -14.77 1.97 24.56
C ARG A 692 -15.78 3.05 24.17
N GLU A 693 -16.49 3.62 25.16
CA GLU A 693 -17.49 4.67 24.92
C GLU A 693 -16.88 5.86 24.20
N LYS A 694 -15.66 6.24 24.57
CA LYS A 694 -14.89 7.28 23.93
C LYS A 694 -14.56 6.94 22.46
N ALA A 695 -14.07 5.75 22.20
CA ALA A 695 -13.73 5.30 20.87
C ALA A 695 -15.00 5.10 19.99
N GLU A 696 -16.14 4.66 20.57
CA GLU A 696 -17.43 4.57 19.88
C GLU A 696 -18.02 5.96 19.58
N SER A 697 -17.89 6.93 20.50
CA SER A 697 -18.29 8.32 20.26
C SER A 697 -17.52 8.91 19.07
N ILE A 698 -16.21 8.75 19.06
CA ILE A 698 -15.36 9.21 17.97
C ILE A 698 -15.77 8.52 16.65
N ARG A 699 -16.01 7.21 16.66
CA ARG A 699 -16.42 6.45 15.48
C ARG A 699 -17.78 6.87 14.93
N SER A 700 -18.76 7.17 15.76
CA SER A 700 -20.09 7.63 15.33
C SER A 700 -20.02 8.94 14.53
N ILE A 701 -18.93 9.71 14.70
CA ILE A 701 -18.65 10.94 13.98
C ILE A 701 -18.24 10.67 12.55
N PHE A 702 -17.61 9.52 12.28
CA PHE A 702 -16.85 9.20 11.05
C PHE A 702 -17.51 8.14 10.16
N ALA A 703 -18.77 7.79 10.41
CA ALA A 703 -19.54 6.96 9.49
C ALA A 703 -19.79 7.73 8.19
N HIS A 704 -19.02 7.42 7.14
CA HIS A 704 -19.20 8.01 5.80
C HIS A 704 -20.41 7.40 5.09
N GLU A 705 -21.60 7.55 5.67
CA GLU A 705 -22.87 7.05 5.10
C GLU A 705 -23.30 7.82 3.84
N SER A 706 -22.64 8.93 3.52
CA SER A 706 -22.98 9.78 2.37
C SER A 706 -22.39 9.33 1.03
N ILE A 707 -21.47 8.36 1.02
CA ILE A 707 -20.86 7.82 -0.21
C ILE A 707 -21.42 6.41 -0.40
N MET A 708 -22.28 6.25 -1.42
CA MET A 708 -22.94 4.98 -1.70
C MET A 708 -21.99 4.03 -2.43
N PRO A 709 -21.77 2.79 -1.93
CA PRO A 709 -20.89 1.81 -2.56
C PRO A 709 -21.24 1.51 -4.01
N GLU A 710 -22.53 1.37 -4.32
CA GLU A 710 -23.03 0.99 -5.64
C GLU A 710 -22.69 2.05 -6.70
N GLU A 711 -22.69 3.32 -6.33
CA GLU A 711 -22.40 4.40 -7.26
C GLU A 711 -20.92 4.48 -7.61
N VAL A 712 -20.05 4.36 -6.60
CA VAL A 712 -18.58 4.29 -6.79
C VAL A 712 -18.20 3.04 -7.59
N LYS A 713 -18.90 1.93 -7.38
CA LYS A 713 -18.68 0.69 -8.11
C LYS A 713 -19.01 0.85 -9.58
N LYS A 714 -20.15 1.50 -9.91
CA LYS A 714 -20.55 1.77 -11.28
C LYS A 714 -19.53 2.64 -12.01
N ASP A 715 -19.00 3.68 -11.37
CA ASP A 715 -17.95 4.52 -11.95
C ASP A 715 -16.65 3.73 -12.19
N LEU A 716 -16.33 2.74 -11.33
CA LEU A 716 -15.20 1.83 -11.55
C LEU A 716 -15.44 0.85 -12.69
N GLU A 717 -16.63 0.27 -12.83
CA GLU A 717 -16.97 -0.63 -13.91
C GLU A 717 -16.87 0.07 -15.27
N GLU A 718 -17.35 1.33 -15.37
CA GLU A 718 -17.18 2.15 -16.59
C GLU A 718 -15.70 2.39 -16.93
N VAL A 719 -14.84 2.53 -15.91
CA VAL A 719 -13.38 2.66 -16.08
C VAL A 719 -12.73 1.32 -16.45
N ASP A 720 -13.15 0.21 -15.84
CA ASP A 720 -12.62 -1.14 -16.12
C ASP A 720 -12.84 -1.54 -17.57
N GLU A 721 -13.98 -1.17 -18.15
CA GLU A 721 -14.25 -1.37 -19.57
C GLU A 721 -13.20 -0.70 -20.46
N ALA A 722 -12.67 0.45 -20.03
CA ALA A 722 -11.63 1.18 -20.74
C ALA A 722 -10.21 0.62 -20.50
N ILE A 723 -9.97 -0.03 -19.34
CA ILE A 723 -8.62 -0.37 -18.86
C ILE A 723 -8.11 -1.74 -19.35
N GLY A 724 -8.93 -2.81 -19.32
CA GLY A 724 -8.49 -4.19 -19.62
C GLY A 724 -7.74 -4.88 -18.45
N ASP A 725 -7.57 -6.20 -18.57
CA ASP A 725 -6.97 -7.07 -17.55
C ASP A 725 -5.46 -7.34 -17.78
N THR A 726 -4.81 -7.96 -16.80
CA THR A 726 -3.38 -8.30 -16.84
C THR A 726 -3.04 -9.34 -17.90
N ASN A 727 -3.94 -10.29 -18.18
CA ASN A 727 -3.72 -11.33 -19.19
C ASN A 727 -3.68 -10.73 -20.59
N THR A 728 -4.58 -9.79 -20.87
CA THR A 728 -4.59 -9.04 -22.13
C THR A 728 -3.30 -8.24 -22.32
N LEU A 729 -2.79 -7.60 -21.24
CA LEU A 729 -1.51 -6.89 -21.27
C LEU A 729 -0.34 -7.83 -21.62
N GLN A 730 -0.28 -8.98 -20.96
CA GLN A 730 0.76 -10.00 -21.21
C GLN A 730 0.73 -10.48 -22.66
N GLU A 731 -0.44 -10.89 -23.19
CA GLU A 731 -0.62 -11.33 -24.57
C GLU A 731 -0.22 -10.24 -25.56
N PHE A 732 -0.63 -9.00 -25.30
CA PHE A 732 -0.27 -7.85 -26.12
C PHE A 732 1.24 -7.64 -26.17
N VAL A 733 1.91 -7.56 -25.00
CA VAL A 733 3.36 -7.31 -24.94
C VAL A 733 4.15 -8.41 -25.67
N ILE A 734 3.77 -9.68 -25.47
CA ILE A 734 4.42 -10.81 -26.14
C ILE A 734 4.25 -10.71 -27.66
N SER A 735 3.03 -10.48 -28.14
CA SER A 735 2.71 -10.45 -29.57
C SER A 735 3.28 -9.22 -30.26
N ALA A 736 3.18 -8.05 -29.62
CA ALA A 736 3.73 -6.80 -30.12
C ALA A 736 5.27 -6.83 -30.19
N SER A 737 5.93 -7.36 -29.13
CA SER A 737 7.39 -7.52 -29.15
C SER A 737 7.86 -8.40 -30.31
N LYS A 738 7.17 -9.51 -30.58
CA LYS A 738 7.48 -10.40 -31.70
C LYS A 738 7.27 -9.73 -33.07
N LEU A 739 6.14 -9.02 -33.23
CA LEU A 739 5.84 -8.30 -34.45
C LEU A 739 6.87 -7.20 -34.74
N LEU A 740 7.40 -6.55 -33.73
CA LEU A 740 8.37 -5.46 -33.83
C LEU A 740 9.84 -5.94 -33.82
N GLY A 741 10.08 -7.23 -34.02
CA GLY A 741 11.42 -7.80 -34.24
C GLY A 741 12.10 -8.39 -32.98
N GLY A 742 11.45 -8.39 -31.83
CA GLY A 742 11.94 -9.04 -30.62
C GLY A 742 11.64 -10.55 -30.58
N SER A 743 12.31 -11.28 -29.69
CA SER A 743 11.90 -12.63 -29.31
C SER A 743 11.51 -12.70 -27.85
N VAL A 744 10.54 -13.55 -27.54
CA VAL A 744 10.03 -13.71 -26.17
C VAL A 744 9.92 -15.20 -25.84
N ASP A 745 10.65 -15.62 -24.81
CA ASP A 745 10.70 -16.99 -24.32
C ASP A 745 10.06 -17.06 -22.93
N ILE A 746 9.34 -18.15 -22.65
CA ILE A 746 8.78 -18.41 -21.33
C ILE A 746 9.87 -18.98 -20.44
N VAL A 747 10.07 -18.40 -19.25
CA VAL A 747 11.05 -18.86 -18.25
C VAL A 747 10.34 -19.04 -16.90
N LYS A 748 10.99 -19.77 -15.99
CA LYS A 748 10.43 -19.97 -14.65
C LYS A 748 10.33 -18.63 -13.92
N GLY A 749 9.12 -18.17 -13.65
CA GLY A 749 8.84 -16.91 -12.94
C GLY A 749 8.52 -15.72 -13.85
N GLY A 750 8.39 -15.92 -15.19
CA GLY A 750 8.03 -14.85 -16.11
C GLY A 750 8.49 -15.10 -17.55
N PHE A 751 9.03 -14.08 -18.20
CA PHE A 751 9.43 -14.11 -19.60
C PHE A 751 10.84 -13.52 -19.81
N LEU A 752 11.52 -14.01 -20.84
CA LEU A 752 12.78 -13.45 -21.30
C LEU A 752 12.54 -12.74 -22.63
N ILE A 753 12.69 -11.43 -22.65
CA ILE A 753 12.60 -10.60 -23.85
C ILE A 753 14.01 -10.35 -24.38
N ASN A 754 14.25 -10.70 -25.66
CA ASN A 754 15.47 -10.38 -26.40
C ASN A 754 15.13 -9.28 -27.43
N LYS A 755 15.84 -8.15 -27.36
CA LYS A 755 15.57 -6.93 -28.14
C LYS A 755 16.49 -6.69 -29.32
N LEU A 756 17.39 -7.62 -29.67
CA LEU A 756 18.47 -7.44 -30.67
C LEU A 756 18.02 -6.89 -32.02
N ASN A 757 16.81 -7.20 -32.46
CA ASN A 757 16.28 -6.74 -33.76
C ASN A 757 15.17 -5.69 -33.62
N MET A 758 14.97 -5.16 -32.42
CA MET A 758 13.98 -4.11 -32.17
C MET A 758 14.60 -2.73 -32.44
N ASP A 759 13.74 -1.76 -32.74
CA ASP A 759 14.10 -0.36 -32.85
C ASP A 759 14.70 0.15 -31.54
N ASP A 760 15.80 0.91 -31.62
CA ASP A 760 16.51 1.44 -30.44
C ASP A 760 15.61 2.31 -29.55
N TRP A 761 14.67 3.04 -30.13
CA TRP A 761 13.72 3.86 -29.38
C TRP A 761 12.83 3.01 -28.46
N ILE A 762 12.35 1.85 -28.94
CA ILE A 762 11.56 0.91 -28.11
C ILE A 762 12.46 0.19 -27.12
N SER A 763 13.60 -0.30 -27.61
CA SER A 763 14.48 -1.18 -26.86
C SER A 763 15.15 -0.47 -25.68
N SER A 764 15.40 0.85 -25.76
CA SER A 764 16.01 1.66 -24.71
C SER A 764 15.19 1.69 -23.42
N SER A 765 13.86 1.57 -23.50
CA SER A 765 12.96 1.58 -22.34
C SER A 765 13.11 0.38 -21.39
N LEU A 766 13.67 -0.73 -21.88
CA LEU A 766 14.00 -1.89 -21.05
C LEU A 766 15.35 -1.76 -20.31
N GLY A 767 16.25 -0.88 -20.79
CA GLY A 767 17.59 -0.69 -20.24
C GLY A 767 18.71 -1.00 -21.23
N SER A 768 19.97 -1.05 -20.77
CA SER A 768 21.18 -1.13 -21.60
C SER A 768 21.58 -2.55 -22.06
N GLY A 769 20.94 -3.63 -21.59
CA GLY A 769 21.24 -5.02 -22.00
C GLY A 769 20.46 -5.46 -23.25
N ASP A 770 20.78 -6.63 -23.80
CA ASP A 770 20.09 -7.24 -24.96
C ASP A 770 18.93 -8.15 -24.53
N LYS A 771 19.01 -8.71 -23.32
CA LYS A 771 18.05 -9.68 -22.77
C LYS A 771 17.58 -9.24 -21.40
N PHE A 772 16.26 -9.27 -21.18
CA PHE A 772 15.61 -8.84 -19.93
C PHE A 772 14.63 -9.88 -19.43
N HIS A 773 14.80 -10.27 -18.18
CA HIS A 773 13.78 -11.04 -17.48
C HIS A 773 12.67 -10.09 -17.03
N VAL A 774 11.44 -10.36 -17.47
CA VAL A 774 10.27 -9.53 -17.18
C VAL A 774 9.14 -10.36 -16.55
N SER A 775 8.35 -9.72 -15.71
CA SER A 775 7.15 -10.31 -15.12
C SER A 775 6.00 -9.30 -15.17
N PHE A 776 4.79 -9.81 -15.30
CA PHE A 776 3.54 -9.04 -15.24
C PHE A 776 2.84 -9.19 -13.87
N GLU A 777 3.46 -9.94 -12.96
CA GLU A 777 2.94 -10.18 -11.62
C GLU A 777 3.56 -9.20 -10.62
N SER A 778 2.75 -8.74 -9.66
CA SER A 778 3.20 -7.97 -8.51
C SER A 778 2.70 -8.68 -7.24
N PRO A 779 3.58 -9.05 -6.29
CA PRO A 779 5.01 -8.72 -6.22
C PRO A 779 5.89 -9.43 -7.28
N THR A 780 6.81 -8.67 -7.84
CA THR A 780 7.68 -9.14 -8.94
C THR A 780 8.70 -10.15 -8.44
N PRO A 781 8.88 -11.31 -9.10
CA PRO A 781 9.92 -12.26 -8.75
C PRO A 781 11.33 -11.62 -8.77
N GLN A 782 12.21 -12.09 -7.88
CA GLN A 782 13.56 -11.55 -7.78
C GLN A 782 14.35 -11.74 -9.09
N GLY A 783 14.99 -10.69 -9.56
CA GLY A 783 15.75 -10.68 -10.82
C GLY A 783 14.89 -10.42 -12.06
N PHE A 784 13.60 -10.19 -11.90
CA PHE A 784 12.70 -9.80 -12.97
C PHE A 784 12.36 -8.31 -12.88
N LYS A 785 12.15 -7.69 -14.04
CA LYS A 785 11.62 -6.34 -14.13
C LYS A 785 10.09 -6.40 -14.26
N TYR A 786 9.39 -5.62 -13.46
CA TYR A 786 7.95 -5.51 -13.56
C TYR A 786 7.55 -4.74 -14.82
N ILE A 787 6.64 -5.29 -15.59
CA ILE A 787 6.04 -4.64 -16.76
C ILE A 787 4.55 -4.45 -16.49
N GLY A 788 4.24 -3.31 -15.89
CA GLY A 788 2.85 -2.87 -15.71
C GLY A 788 2.31 -2.18 -16.96
N ARG A 789 1.02 -1.93 -17.00
CA ARG A 789 0.33 -1.25 -18.10
C ARG A 789 0.92 0.12 -18.42
N ASN A 790 1.33 0.87 -17.40
CA ASN A 790 1.91 2.21 -17.51
C ASN A 790 3.43 2.20 -17.75
N HIS A 791 4.06 1.03 -17.89
CA HIS A 791 5.49 0.93 -18.14
C HIS A 791 5.85 1.52 -19.52
N ARG A 792 6.92 2.31 -19.56
CA ARG A 792 7.38 3.00 -20.78
C ARG A 792 7.56 2.07 -21.99
N TYR A 793 7.97 0.82 -21.76
CA TYR A 793 8.07 -0.19 -22.82
C TYR A 793 6.71 -0.48 -23.48
N VAL A 794 5.66 -0.64 -22.69
CA VAL A 794 4.29 -0.87 -23.20
C VAL A 794 3.82 0.35 -23.99
N GLU A 795 4.07 1.54 -23.49
CA GLU A 795 3.73 2.80 -24.15
C GLU A 795 4.40 2.89 -25.53
N GLN A 796 5.70 2.61 -25.58
CA GLN A 796 6.45 2.67 -26.85
C GLN A 796 6.02 1.61 -27.86
N LEU A 797 5.67 0.39 -27.40
CA LEU A 797 5.07 -0.64 -28.25
C LEU A 797 3.74 -0.15 -28.86
N CYS A 798 2.85 0.40 -28.02
CA CYS A 798 1.56 0.94 -28.47
C CYS A 798 1.74 2.06 -29.48
N HIS A 799 2.57 3.06 -29.18
CA HIS A 799 2.82 4.19 -30.07
C HIS A 799 3.42 3.75 -31.40
N ARG A 800 4.37 2.81 -31.39
CA ARG A 800 4.98 2.31 -32.62
C ARG A 800 3.97 1.55 -33.49
N LEU A 801 3.12 0.72 -32.88
CA LEU A 801 2.09 -0.01 -33.62
C LEU A 801 1.05 0.92 -34.23
N ILE A 802 0.58 1.92 -33.47
CA ILE A 802 -0.36 2.93 -33.98
C ILE A 802 0.29 3.74 -35.09
N ALA A 803 1.52 4.24 -34.90
CA ALA A 803 2.23 4.99 -35.94
C ALA A 803 2.45 4.15 -37.20
N ASN A 804 2.89 2.90 -37.06
CA ASN A 804 3.07 2.00 -38.21
C ASN A 804 1.76 1.67 -38.93
N SER A 805 0.62 1.60 -38.17
CA SER A 805 -0.69 1.35 -38.80
C SER A 805 -1.16 2.51 -39.69
N LEU A 806 -0.69 3.72 -39.42
CA LEU A 806 -1.02 4.93 -40.18
C LEU A 806 -0.01 5.24 -41.28
N ASP A 807 1.14 4.55 -41.28
CA ASP A 807 2.21 4.73 -42.29
C ASP A 807 2.09 3.66 -43.37
N LYS A 808 1.59 4.05 -44.56
CA LYS A 808 1.42 3.15 -45.72
C LYS A 808 2.73 2.56 -46.27
N SER A 809 3.88 3.11 -45.90
CA SER A 809 5.22 2.60 -46.29
C SER A 809 5.66 1.37 -45.50
N LYS A 810 5.10 1.13 -44.30
CA LYS A 810 5.50 0.08 -43.34
C LYS A 810 4.71 -1.22 -43.52
N LYS A 811 5.09 -2.04 -44.52
CA LYS A 811 4.37 -3.29 -44.86
C LYS A 811 4.57 -4.44 -43.85
N ASN A 812 5.75 -4.57 -43.24
CA ASN A 812 6.12 -5.76 -42.47
C ASN A 812 5.95 -5.63 -40.92
N GLN A 813 5.60 -4.45 -40.42
CA GLN A 813 5.44 -4.17 -38.98
C GLN A 813 4.11 -3.46 -38.68
N LYS A 814 3.13 -3.69 -39.56
CA LYS A 814 1.88 -2.95 -39.57
C LYS A 814 0.83 -3.67 -38.74
N ALA A 815 0.25 -2.98 -37.79
CA ALA A 815 -0.98 -3.40 -37.16
C ALA A 815 -2.15 -3.02 -38.10
N ALA A 816 -3.06 -3.98 -38.38
CA ALA A 816 -4.07 -3.79 -39.41
C ALA A 816 -5.18 -2.83 -39.00
N ARG A 817 -5.47 -1.81 -39.83
CA ARG A 817 -6.65 -0.97 -39.72
C ARG A 817 -7.90 -1.60 -40.32
N ALA A 818 -7.74 -2.61 -41.14
CA ALA A 818 -8.81 -3.37 -41.78
C ALA A 818 -8.56 -4.87 -41.65
N SER A 819 -9.57 -5.66 -41.35
CA SER A 819 -9.52 -7.11 -41.37
C SER A 819 -10.88 -7.70 -41.72
N VAL A 820 -10.87 -8.78 -42.51
CA VAL A 820 -12.06 -9.59 -42.82
C VAL A 820 -11.74 -11.03 -42.50
N PHE A 821 -12.51 -11.63 -41.60
CA PHE A 821 -12.28 -13.01 -41.15
C PHE A 821 -13.60 -13.75 -40.95
N SER A 822 -13.54 -15.06 -40.95
CA SER A 822 -14.70 -15.91 -40.67
C SER A 822 -14.72 -16.30 -39.20
N SER A 823 -15.92 -16.43 -38.63
CA SER A 823 -16.13 -16.83 -37.23
C SER A 823 -17.39 -17.70 -37.08
N ASP A 824 -17.33 -18.65 -36.16
CA ASP A 824 -18.50 -19.47 -35.77
C ASP A 824 -19.42 -18.70 -34.82
N ASP A 825 -18.98 -17.56 -34.26
CA ASP A 825 -19.72 -16.77 -33.27
C ASP A 825 -20.73 -15.81 -33.89
N VAL A 826 -20.75 -15.69 -35.23
CA VAL A 826 -21.71 -14.84 -35.94
C VAL A 826 -22.58 -15.64 -36.90
N SER A 827 -23.85 -15.30 -36.99
CA SER A 827 -24.82 -15.91 -37.89
C SER A 827 -25.04 -15.14 -39.20
N THR A 828 -24.76 -13.83 -39.15
CA THR A 828 -24.84 -12.90 -40.27
C THR A 828 -23.54 -12.09 -40.37
N GLN A 829 -23.34 -11.38 -41.49
CA GLN A 829 -22.22 -10.48 -41.60
C GLN A 829 -22.32 -9.42 -40.51
N THR A 830 -21.24 -9.31 -39.72
CA THR A 830 -21.16 -8.44 -38.56
C THR A 830 -19.96 -7.52 -38.74
N THR A 831 -20.16 -6.23 -38.60
CA THR A 831 -19.09 -5.24 -38.76
C THR A 831 -18.80 -4.55 -37.43
N LEU A 832 -17.53 -4.53 -37.03
CA LEU A 832 -17.03 -3.84 -35.85
C LEU A 832 -16.22 -2.63 -36.28
N ILE A 833 -16.50 -1.48 -35.71
CA ILE A 833 -15.81 -0.22 -35.99
C ILE A 833 -15.14 0.27 -34.73
N GLN A 834 -13.85 0.53 -34.85
CA GLN A 834 -13.05 1.11 -33.78
C GLN A 834 -13.00 2.63 -33.96
N PHE A 835 -13.77 3.34 -33.14
CA PHE A 835 -13.78 4.79 -33.12
C PHE A 835 -12.71 5.33 -32.18
N ARG A 836 -12.06 6.40 -32.61
CA ARG A 836 -11.28 7.30 -31.79
C ARG A 836 -12.01 8.62 -31.72
N VAL A 837 -12.40 9.02 -30.52
CA VAL A 837 -13.11 10.28 -30.28
C VAL A 837 -12.23 11.21 -29.46
N ARG A 838 -12.10 12.43 -29.94
CA ARG A 838 -11.46 13.53 -29.21
C ARG A 838 -12.54 14.34 -28.52
N ASN A 839 -12.46 14.41 -27.19
CA ASN A 839 -13.40 15.16 -26.37
C ASN A 839 -12.69 16.38 -25.79
N VAL A 840 -13.31 17.55 -25.92
CA VAL A 840 -12.86 18.76 -25.25
C VAL A 840 -13.64 18.86 -23.92
N ILE A 841 -12.91 18.71 -22.81
CA ILE A 841 -13.45 18.79 -21.46
C ILE A 841 -13.20 20.21 -20.95
N ARG A 842 -14.25 20.90 -20.53
CA ARG A 842 -14.17 22.28 -20.07
C ARG A 842 -14.70 22.42 -18.66
N GLU A 843 -13.87 22.93 -17.77
CA GLU A 843 -14.26 23.28 -16.38
C GLU A 843 -14.90 24.69 -16.38
N VAL A 844 -16.17 24.78 -15.98
CA VAL A 844 -16.98 26.03 -16.14
C VAL A 844 -16.43 27.20 -15.32
N ASN A 845 -15.71 26.96 -14.23
CA ASN A 845 -15.19 27.99 -13.34
C ASN A 845 -13.69 28.30 -13.52
N LYS A 846 -13.00 27.54 -14.35
CA LYS A 846 -11.62 27.80 -14.73
C LYS A 846 -11.56 27.92 -16.25
N LYS A 847 -10.78 28.87 -16.77
CA LYS A 847 -10.46 28.97 -18.23
C LYS A 847 -9.57 27.80 -18.68
N HIS A 848 -9.70 26.64 -18.07
CA HIS A 848 -8.88 25.48 -18.35
C HIS A 848 -9.68 24.49 -19.18
N GLU A 849 -9.23 24.28 -20.41
CA GLU A 849 -9.73 23.24 -21.31
C GLU A 849 -8.70 22.11 -21.36
N MET A 850 -9.15 20.90 -21.57
CA MET A 850 -8.32 19.71 -21.77
C MET A 850 -8.88 18.94 -22.95
N VAL A 851 -8.01 18.40 -23.80
CA VAL A 851 -8.38 17.44 -24.84
C VAL A 851 -8.16 16.05 -24.29
N SER A 852 -9.23 15.27 -24.20
CA SER A 852 -9.18 13.85 -23.84
C SER A 852 -9.51 13.02 -25.08
N GLU A 853 -8.77 11.93 -25.26
CA GLU A 853 -9.00 10.98 -26.34
C GLU A 853 -9.60 9.71 -25.75
N GLU A 854 -10.67 9.24 -26.35
CA GLU A 854 -11.32 7.98 -25.99
C GLU A 854 -11.38 7.08 -27.22
N MET A 855 -11.15 5.80 -26.98
CA MET A 855 -11.34 4.75 -27.98
C MET A 855 -12.48 3.85 -27.51
N PHE A 856 -13.46 3.61 -28.39
CA PHE A 856 -14.49 2.63 -28.11
C PHE A 856 -14.80 1.80 -29.36
N LEU A 857 -15.34 0.61 -29.12
CA LEU A 857 -15.76 -0.31 -30.15
C LEU A 857 -17.29 -0.22 -30.29
N TRP A 858 -17.75 -0.04 -31.52
CA TRP A 858 -19.15 -0.14 -31.89
C TRP A 858 -19.30 -1.11 -33.04
N GLY A 859 -20.44 -1.76 -33.15
CA GLY A 859 -20.66 -2.70 -34.25
C GLY A 859 -22.12 -2.92 -34.54
N TYR A 860 -22.37 -3.60 -35.67
CA TYR A 860 -23.71 -3.94 -36.11
C TYR A 860 -23.72 -5.25 -36.88
N GLU A 861 -24.85 -5.92 -36.81
CA GLU A 861 -25.19 -7.05 -37.65
C GLU A 861 -26.03 -6.59 -38.84
N GLN A 862 -25.73 -7.12 -40.04
CA GLN A 862 -26.56 -6.90 -41.21
C GLN A 862 -27.79 -7.80 -41.17
N THR A 863 -28.98 -7.23 -41.27
CA THR A 863 -30.26 -7.95 -41.29
C THR A 863 -31.01 -7.63 -42.59
N THR A 864 -32.07 -8.39 -42.86
CA THR A 864 -32.95 -8.13 -44.02
C THR A 864 -33.73 -6.84 -43.94
N GLU A 865 -33.86 -6.27 -42.75
CA GLU A 865 -34.63 -5.02 -42.47
C GLU A 865 -33.73 -3.80 -42.20
N GLY A 866 -32.39 -3.94 -42.28
CA GLY A 866 -31.42 -2.90 -41.98
C GLY A 866 -30.29 -3.38 -41.09
N ILE A 867 -29.75 -2.54 -40.21
CA ILE A 867 -28.70 -2.89 -39.26
C ILE A 867 -29.25 -3.07 -37.84
N ASN A 868 -28.71 -4.02 -37.11
CA ASN A 868 -28.96 -4.22 -35.69
C ASN A 868 -27.68 -3.88 -34.93
N ALA A 869 -27.71 -2.82 -34.10
CA ALA A 869 -26.56 -2.36 -33.34
C ALA A 869 -26.20 -3.32 -32.20
N LEU A 870 -24.93 -3.58 -32.01
CA LEU A 870 -24.37 -4.42 -30.96
C LEU A 870 -23.93 -3.58 -29.75
N SER A 871 -24.03 -4.16 -28.58
CA SER A 871 -23.42 -3.56 -27.36
C SER A 871 -21.89 -3.64 -27.45
N MET A 872 -21.20 -2.73 -26.74
CA MET A 872 -19.73 -2.73 -26.69
C MET A 872 -19.17 -4.05 -26.18
N GLU A 873 -19.82 -4.67 -25.19
CA GLU A 873 -19.43 -5.97 -24.64
C GLU A 873 -19.52 -7.10 -25.68
N GLN A 874 -20.59 -7.14 -26.48
CA GLN A 874 -20.72 -8.08 -27.60
C GLN A 874 -19.63 -7.87 -28.63
N CYS A 875 -19.33 -6.63 -29.01
CA CYS A 875 -18.25 -6.28 -29.94
C CYS A 875 -16.88 -6.76 -29.43
N LYS A 876 -16.58 -6.54 -28.14
CA LYS A 876 -15.34 -7.02 -27.50
C LYS A 876 -15.23 -8.54 -27.52
N LYS A 877 -16.30 -9.26 -27.16
CA LYS A 877 -16.33 -10.73 -27.21
C LYS A 877 -16.02 -11.25 -28.61
N LEU A 878 -16.61 -10.66 -29.63
CA LEU A 878 -16.37 -11.05 -31.03
C LEU A 878 -14.93 -10.80 -31.48
N LEU A 879 -14.34 -9.67 -31.09
CA LEU A 879 -12.96 -9.34 -31.43
C LEU A 879 -11.92 -10.19 -30.67
N HIS A 880 -12.26 -10.73 -29.49
CA HIS A 880 -11.39 -11.62 -28.72
C HIS A 880 -11.71 -13.11 -28.91
N SER A 881 -12.58 -13.45 -29.87
CA SER A 881 -12.94 -14.83 -30.13
C SER A 881 -11.73 -15.66 -30.57
N SER A 882 -11.60 -16.87 -30.02
CA SER A 882 -10.61 -17.86 -30.45
C SER A 882 -10.98 -18.57 -31.75
N ASN A 883 -12.22 -18.38 -32.24
CA ASN A 883 -12.77 -19.07 -33.41
C ASN A 883 -12.64 -18.28 -34.71
N ALA A 884 -11.82 -17.22 -34.70
CA ALA A 884 -11.58 -16.38 -35.87
C ALA A 884 -10.56 -17.06 -36.84
N LEU A 885 -10.93 -17.15 -38.12
CA LEU A 885 -10.10 -17.72 -39.17
C LEU A 885 -9.93 -16.71 -40.31
N ASP A 886 -8.68 -16.48 -40.72
CA ASP A 886 -8.39 -15.62 -41.88
C ASP A 886 -8.88 -16.28 -43.15
N ILE A 887 -9.39 -15.48 -44.09
CA ILE A 887 -9.87 -15.91 -45.39
C ILE A 887 -8.93 -15.40 -46.50
N SER A 888 -9.16 -15.86 -47.77
CA SER A 888 -8.27 -15.43 -48.89
C SER A 888 -8.32 -13.93 -49.09
N LYS A 889 -7.20 -13.32 -49.47
CA LYS A 889 -7.06 -11.88 -49.68
C LYS A 889 -8.05 -11.31 -50.68
N GLU A 890 -8.30 -12.04 -51.80
CA GLU A 890 -9.27 -11.61 -52.81
C GLU A 890 -10.68 -11.49 -52.22
N ARG A 891 -11.07 -12.44 -51.36
CA ARG A 891 -12.38 -12.43 -50.70
C ARG A 891 -12.46 -11.32 -49.65
N GLN A 892 -11.36 -11.11 -48.91
CA GLN A 892 -11.26 -10.00 -47.97
C GLN A 892 -11.51 -8.66 -48.65
N GLN A 893 -10.84 -8.39 -49.78
CA GLN A 893 -10.95 -7.15 -50.55
C GLN A 893 -12.38 -6.93 -51.05
N ILE A 894 -13.03 -7.97 -51.61
CA ILE A 894 -14.41 -7.85 -52.11
C ILE A 894 -15.37 -7.51 -51.00
N VAL A 895 -15.31 -8.21 -49.87
CA VAL A 895 -16.22 -7.99 -48.71
C VAL A 895 -15.97 -6.60 -48.11
N PHE A 896 -14.72 -6.20 -47.94
CA PHE A 896 -14.34 -4.94 -47.35
C PHE A 896 -14.78 -3.73 -48.20
N ASN A 897 -14.54 -3.77 -49.53
CA ASN A 897 -14.96 -2.69 -50.43
C ASN A 897 -16.46 -2.48 -50.37
N LYS A 898 -17.23 -3.56 -50.40
CA LYS A 898 -18.70 -3.49 -50.28
C LYS A 898 -19.15 -2.87 -48.97
N GLU A 899 -18.41 -3.14 -47.88
CA GLU A 899 -18.73 -2.59 -46.55
C GLU A 899 -18.41 -1.10 -46.45
N ILE A 900 -17.29 -0.65 -47.01
CA ILE A 900 -16.91 0.76 -47.02
C ILE A 900 -17.86 1.60 -47.86
N GLU A 901 -18.36 1.10 -48.98
CA GLU A 901 -19.44 1.78 -49.74
C GLU A 901 -20.69 2.00 -48.92
N HIS A 902 -21.01 1.06 -48.02
CA HIS A 902 -22.15 1.18 -47.08
C HIS A 902 -21.94 2.25 -46.01
N PHE A 903 -20.71 2.56 -45.61
CA PHE A 903 -20.41 3.57 -44.59
C PHE A 903 -20.89 4.99 -44.95
N GLN A 904 -20.98 5.34 -46.22
CA GLN A 904 -21.54 6.64 -46.65
C GLN A 904 -22.99 6.81 -46.18
N ALA A 905 -23.75 5.73 -46.22
CA ALA A 905 -25.14 5.75 -45.74
C ALA A 905 -25.24 5.77 -44.20
N LEU A 906 -24.26 5.19 -43.51
CA LEU A 906 -24.21 5.08 -42.04
C LEU A 906 -23.55 6.29 -41.34
N HIS A 907 -23.06 7.29 -42.06
CA HIS A 907 -22.41 8.46 -41.48
C HIS A 907 -23.26 9.20 -40.42
N PRO A 908 -24.59 9.38 -40.62
CA PRO A 908 -25.43 9.96 -39.57
C PRO A 908 -25.46 9.10 -38.28
N ASP A 909 -25.49 7.76 -38.42
CA ASP A 909 -25.49 6.82 -37.30
C ASP A 909 -24.21 6.93 -36.48
N PHE A 910 -23.04 7.05 -37.15
CA PHE A 910 -21.75 7.24 -36.50
C PHE A 910 -21.73 8.51 -35.65
N ILE A 911 -22.26 9.62 -36.16
CA ILE A 911 -22.36 10.87 -35.40
C ILE A 911 -23.26 10.67 -34.18
N GLN A 912 -24.41 10.03 -34.35
CA GLN A 912 -25.35 9.78 -33.24
C GLN A 912 -24.74 8.89 -32.14
N VAL A 913 -24.00 7.84 -32.52
CA VAL A 913 -23.32 6.94 -31.57
C VAL A 913 -22.30 7.71 -30.72
N VAL A 914 -21.50 8.58 -31.35
CA VAL A 914 -20.51 9.40 -30.66
C VAL A 914 -21.18 10.45 -29.74
N GLN A 915 -22.26 11.07 -30.19
CA GLN A 915 -23.03 12.02 -29.37
C GLN A 915 -23.63 11.35 -28.15
N LYS A 916 -24.22 10.16 -28.30
CA LYS A 916 -24.75 9.37 -27.20
C LYS A 916 -23.63 9.01 -26.19
N ARG A 917 -22.45 8.62 -26.67
CA ARG A 917 -21.31 8.32 -25.79
C ARG A 917 -20.85 9.57 -25.03
N SER A 918 -20.82 10.73 -25.67
CA SER A 918 -20.50 12.00 -25.01
C SER A 918 -21.53 12.35 -23.92
N GLU A 919 -22.81 12.10 -24.15
CA GLU A 919 -23.87 12.30 -23.14
C GLU A 919 -23.68 11.37 -21.93
N GLU A 920 -23.27 10.11 -22.14
CA GLU A 920 -22.94 9.18 -21.06
C GLU A 920 -21.79 9.71 -20.20
N LEU A 921 -20.74 10.27 -20.83
CA LEU A 921 -19.61 10.89 -20.14
C LEU A 921 -20.06 12.13 -19.33
N VAL A 922 -20.87 13.01 -19.92
CA VAL A 922 -21.45 14.17 -19.20
C VAL A 922 -22.24 13.72 -17.97
N ASN A 923 -23.02 12.65 -18.11
CA ASN A 923 -23.77 12.09 -17.00
C ASN A 923 -22.85 11.53 -15.89
N ALA A 924 -21.75 10.86 -16.24
CA ALA A 924 -20.74 10.37 -15.30
C ALA A 924 -20.08 11.54 -14.55
N HIS A 925 -19.64 12.58 -15.27
CA HIS A 925 -19.09 13.79 -14.65
C HIS A 925 -20.11 14.52 -13.75
N THR A 926 -21.38 14.55 -14.12
CA THR A 926 -22.46 15.17 -13.33
C THR A 926 -22.73 14.38 -12.05
N ARG A 927 -22.76 13.03 -12.12
CA ARG A 927 -22.86 12.18 -10.92
C ARG A 927 -21.69 12.45 -9.99
N PHE A 928 -20.47 12.45 -10.52
CA PHE A 928 -19.27 12.72 -9.75
C PHE A 928 -19.26 14.12 -9.11
N ALA A 929 -19.68 15.17 -9.83
CA ALA A 929 -19.81 16.53 -9.29
C ALA A 929 -20.74 16.58 -8.07
N LYS A 930 -21.84 15.80 -8.07
CA LYS A 930 -22.71 15.66 -6.88
C LYS A 930 -21.97 15.04 -5.69
N TYR A 931 -21.12 14.01 -5.92
CA TYR A 931 -20.36 13.37 -4.84
C TYR A 931 -19.38 14.32 -4.18
N ILE A 932 -18.66 15.10 -4.99
CA ILE A 932 -17.65 16.03 -4.46
C ILE A 932 -18.26 17.33 -3.93
N GLY A 933 -19.60 17.52 -4.07
CA GLY A 933 -20.28 18.76 -3.65
C GLY A 933 -19.78 19.99 -4.41
N ALA A 934 -19.17 19.79 -5.57
CA ALA A 934 -18.59 20.87 -6.35
C ALA A 934 -19.67 21.57 -7.18
N LYS A 935 -19.64 22.90 -7.18
CA LYS A 935 -20.34 23.73 -8.17
C LYS A 935 -19.64 23.68 -9.56
N ARG A 936 -18.65 22.81 -9.74
CA ARG A 936 -17.81 22.70 -10.92
C ARG A 936 -18.44 21.71 -11.88
N PHE A 937 -19.08 22.24 -12.91
CA PHE A 937 -19.63 21.45 -14.00
C PHE A 937 -18.56 21.31 -15.10
N GLU A 938 -18.23 20.11 -15.51
CA GLU A 938 -17.38 19.84 -16.67
C GLU A 938 -18.29 19.60 -17.89
N ALA A 939 -18.17 20.40 -18.92
CA ALA A 939 -18.81 20.16 -20.20
C ALA A 939 -17.90 19.32 -21.09
N VAL A 940 -18.42 18.22 -21.64
CA VAL A 940 -17.68 17.35 -22.59
C VAL A 940 -18.27 17.58 -23.98
N THR A 941 -17.44 18.02 -24.92
CA THR A 941 -17.85 18.26 -26.30
C THR A 941 -17.03 17.40 -27.26
N PRO A 942 -17.64 16.47 -28.03
CA PRO A 942 -16.91 15.67 -28.99
C PRO A 942 -16.49 16.49 -30.19
N VAL A 943 -15.32 16.22 -30.72
CA VAL A 943 -14.85 16.73 -32.01
C VAL A 943 -15.38 15.82 -33.11
N LEU A 944 -16.21 16.37 -33.98
CA LEU A 944 -16.87 15.64 -35.07
C LEU A 944 -16.27 16.02 -36.43
N PRO A 945 -16.25 15.08 -37.39
CA PRO A 945 -16.61 13.66 -37.29
C PRO A 945 -15.61 12.86 -36.46
N PRO A 946 -16.02 11.67 -35.91
CA PRO A 946 -15.08 10.79 -35.21
C PRO A 946 -14.03 10.20 -36.16
N ASP A 947 -12.83 9.93 -35.64
CA ASP A 947 -11.80 9.23 -36.38
C ASP A 947 -12.14 7.72 -36.38
N ILE A 948 -12.12 7.07 -37.57
CA ILE A 948 -12.26 5.62 -37.69
C ILE A 948 -10.86 5.01 -37.75
N LEU A 949 -10.44 4.44 -36.62
CA LEU A 949 -9.11 3.85 -36.49
C LEU A 949 -9.05 2.48 -37.16
N GLY A 950 -10.10 1.65 -37.00
CA GLY A 950 -10.13 0.30 -37.54
C GLY A 950 -11.55 -0.16 -37.96
N VAL A 951 -11.62 -1.06 -38.95
CA VAL A 951 -12.86 -1.71 -39.44
C VAL A 951 -12.63 -3.20 -39.54
N TYR A 952 -13.44 -3.99 -38.83
CA TYR A 952 -13.30 -5.44 -38.77
C TYR A 952 -14.60 -6.11 -39.16
N VAL A 953 -14.59 -6.91 -40.26
CA VAL A 953 -15.78 -7.56 -40.81
C VAL A 953 -15.72 -9.05 -40.51
N LEU A 954 -16.70 -9.56 -39.80
CA LEU A 954 -16.88 -10.96 -39.47
C LEU A 954 -17.93 -11.56 -40.45
N ILE A 955 -17.59 -12.66 -41.04
CA ILE A 955 -18.53 -13.44 -41.87
C ILE A 955 -18.78 -14.80 -41.24
N PRO A 956 -20.02 -15.33 -41.29
CA PRO A 956 -20.28 -16.68 -40.79
C PRO A 956 -19.41 -17.72 -41.46
N ASN A 957 -18.90 -18.68 -40.71
CA ASN A 957 -18.27 -19.85 -41.30
C ASN A 957 -19.31 -20.63 -42.09
N PRO A 958 -19.00 -21.04 -43.35
CA PRO A 958 -19.90 -21.90 -44.09
C PRO A 958 -20.05 -23.21 -43.30
N LYS A 959 -21.27 -23.48 -42.76
CA LYS A 959 -21.56 -24.78 -42.17
C LYS A 959 -21.32 -25.85 -43.22
N ILE A 960 -20.25 -26.60 -43.07
CA ILE A 960 -20.06 -27.82 -43.83
C ILE A 960 -21.15 -28.77 -43.28
N ASN A 961 -22.24 -28.89 -44.01
CA ASN A 961 -23.21 -29.94 -43.71
C ASN A 961 -22.45 -31.28 -43.77
N LYS A 962 -22.16 -31.84 -42.59
CA LYS A 962 -21.69 -33.20 -42.43
C LYS A 962 -22.89 -34.13 -42.47
#